data_47017a6b2880923b231ca21fa7a09632
#
_entry.id   47017a6b2880923b231ca21fa7a09632
#
_cell.length_a   1.000
_cell.length_b   1.000
_cell.length_c   1.000
_cell.angle_alpha   90.00
_cell.angle_beta   90.00
_cell.angle_gamma   90.00
#
_symmetry.space_group_name_H-M   'P 1'
#
loop_
_entity.id
_entity.type
_entity.pdbx_description
1 polymer ?
#
loop_
_entity_poly.entity_id
_entity_poly.type
_entity_poly.pdbx_seq_one_letter_code
_entity_poly.pdbx_strand_id
1 'polypeptide(L)'
;MYRFDNEQKEIHFDKYNTPTPWMNYLSNGVFHTMISHCGGGVAFYKSPQIWRINHYRFFHLPTDRSGFYTYIRDGGEVWAPTNEPCATKPETWTSTHGMGYTRFAAVRKGLHATATYFVGEYENCLIWNLRLKADQDKKITLFPYVELGMMEFVRELSWQCYNKHQLSVNHMDGILVYKYGVEMQPKPDETPLIYFAADTEIKAFDCDRDEFVGSYRSEENPQAVENGRCTNSELAGGDPCFALEIPLTLRAGEEKEINIFLGAAMTRDEIRRSVARCREAGFAERSFQALKTHWEHYFEHFHCRVPDENAMTMANIWNPYQAERNFLFSRNLSYYATGTFRGVGFRDTAQDVLSMIPFHTGRAREKLDLLLSQQYKDGHTNHYFFPIEGYEPVTRIHSDNHLWVVMAVYALVMEEGQLDYLKRDILFCDGEKASVWEHLKRSIDFVYQNIGTHGLPLMLHSDWNDMLYKVCREGRGESVMVAFMLGLALRQMAELAELMGEENDYLARYEAMKETVNRVAWDGEWYARATMDDGRFLGVKREPMAKIWLNAQTWAVLSGMAPAQRAHQAMDSVRRYLNTPLGIKKIDPAMVDYPTPEDPLTYYNKGCGENGSVFCHANAWAVIAECLLGRGERAWEYYSQLLPMNAQAKAGEWRYKAEPYVYSSNIFGPESDKFGLANVSWLTGTAAWMYVAFTQYLLGVKPVWGGLSIEPCLPPQWESIEITRIFRGCRYHIRVKNGEKLFIPHEEGRTHYERTDDTTV
;
A
#
# COMPACT_ATOMS: atom_id res chain seq x y z
N MET A 1 10.13 23.10 1.56
CA MET A 1 10.68 21.83 2.02
C MET A 1 10.55 20.73 0.96
N TYR A 2 9.47 20.71 0.22
CA TYR A 2 9.32 19.82 -0.94
C TYR A 2 8.61 20.54 -2.10
N ARG A 3 8.76 20.00 -3.31
CA ARG A 3 8.13 20.48 -4.53
C ARG A 3 7.75 19.29 -5.40
N PHE A 4 6.50 19.27 -5.89
CA PHE A 4 6.08 18.33 -6.92
C PHE A 4 6.57 18.77 -8.30
N ASP A 5 6.97 17.81 -9.09
CA ASP A 5 7.20 17.91 -10.53
C ASP A 5 6.28 16.91 -11.23
N ASN A 6 5.10 17.38 -11.63
CA ASN A 6 4.08 16.53 -12.24
C ASN A 6 4.45 16.06 -13.64
N GLU A 7 5.32 16.80 -14.34
CA GLU A 7 5.80 16.41 -15.67
C GLU A 7 6.75 15.22 -15.59
N GLN A 8 7.71 15.28 -14.66
CA GLN A 8 8.64 14.17 -14.39
C GLN A 8 8.07 13.10 -13.48
N LYS A 9 6.90 13.32 -12.87
CA LYS A 9 6.27 12.47 -11.86
C LYS A 9 7.21 12.25 -10.66
N GLU A 10 7.79 13.34 -10.18
CA GLU A 10 8.76 13.36 -9.08
C GLU A 10 8.29 14.27 -7.94
N ILE A 11 8.79 13.98 -6.73
CA ILE A 11 8.78 14.91 -5.61
C ILE A 11 10.22 15.16 -5.18
N HIS A 12 10.58 16.43 -5.05
CA HIS A 12 11.92 16.89 -4.68
C HIS A 12 11.94 17.41 -3.26
N PHE A 13 12.99 17.07 -2.52
CA PHE A 13 13.25 17.53 -1.15
C PHE A 13 14.54 18.35 -1.14
N ASP A 14 14.48 19.52 -0.53
CA ASP A 14 15.62 20.43 -0.32
C ASP A 14 16.08 20.45 1.14
N LYS A 15 15.41 19.69 2.02
CA LYS A 15 15.73 19.53 3.44
C LYS A 15 15.63 18.09 3.87
N TYR A 16 16.60 17.63 4.65
CA TYR A 16 16.64 16.27 5.19
C TYR A 16 15.84 16.09 6.49
N ASN A 17 15.60 17.17 7.22
CA ASN A 17 14.94 17.14 8.53
C ASN A 17 13.41 17.21 8.42
N THR A 18 12.82 16.24 7.77
CA THR A 18 11.35 16.03 7.78
C THR A 18 10.89 15.50 9.15
N PRO A 19 9.60 15.63 9.51
CA PRO A 19 9.11 15.18 10.81
C PRO A 19 9.30 13.68 11.09
N THR A 20 9.30 12.86 10.05
CA THR A 20 9.63 11.42 10.05
C THR A 20 10.38 11.11 8.75
N PRO A 21 11.11 10.00 8.64
CA PRO A 21 11.62 9.56 7.34
C PRO A 21 10.47 9.38 6.35
N TRP A 22 10.54 10.08 5.21
CA TRP A 22 9.55 9.97 4.14
C TRP A 22 10.03 8.96 3.11
N MET A 23 9.22 7.96 2.84
CA MET A 23 9.61 6.73 2.17
C MET A 23 9.21 6.70 0.70
N ASN A 24 9.94 5.90 -0.08
CA ASN A 24 9.52 5.39 -1.39
C ASN A 24 9.63 3.85 -1.41
N TYR A 25 8.73 3.20 -2.13
CA TYR A 25 8.67 1.74 -2.23
C TYR A 25 9.04 1.29 -3.64
N LEU A 26 10.17 0.62 -3.75
CA LEU A 26 10.75 0.14 -5.00
C LEU A 26 10.55 -1.37 -5.10
N SER A 27 10.05 -1.86 -6.23
CA SER A 27 9.76 -3.29 -6.36
C SER A 27 9.53 -3.70 -7.81
N ASN A 28 9.95 -4.92 -8.15
CA ASN A 28 9.58 -5.62 -9.37
C ASN A 28 8.62 -6.81 -9.11
N GLY A 29 8.04 -6.88 -7.91
CA GLY A 29 7.17 -7.99 -7.50
C GLY A 29 7.90 -9.16 -6.84
N VAL A 30 9.24 -9.23 -6.89
CA VAL A 30 10.07 -10.30 -6.33
C VAL A 30 11.13 -9.74 -5.38
N PHE A 31 11.86 -8.73 -5.81
CA PHE A 31 12.82 -8.00 -4.99
C PHE A 31 12.20 -6.66 -4.59
N HIS A 32 12.25 -6.36 -3.32
CA HIS A 32 11.56 -5.23 -2.73
C HIS A 32 12.49 -4.39 -1.88
N THR A 33 12.34 -3.07 -1.97
CA THR A 33 13.07 -2.11 -1.16
C THR A 33 12.15 -0.97 -0.76
N MET A 34 12.23 -0.58 0.50
CA MET A 34 11.70 0.71 0.97
C MET A 34 12.91 1.59 1.31
N ILE A 35 12.93 2.81 0.78
CA ILE A 35 14.03 3.75 0.97
C ILE A 35 13.50 5.12 1.36
N SER A 36 14.09 5.74 2.38
CA SER A 36 13.76 7.09 2.82
C SER A 36 14.46 8.16 1.97
N HIS A 37 13.96 9.38 2.06
CA HIS A 37 14.61 10.55 1.44
C HIS A 37 16.02 10.85 1.98
N CYS A 38 16.47 10.14 3.04
CA CYS A 38 17.82 10.25 3.61
C CYS A 38 18.68 8.98 3.38
N GLY A 39 18.18 7.97 2.66
CA GLY A 39 18.92 6.74 2.34
C GLY A 39 18.74 5.60 3.34
N GLY A 40 18.04 5.83 4.45
CA GLY A 40 17.62 4.74 5.34
C GLY A 40 16.60 3.83 4.68
N GLY A 41 16.51 2.56 5.09
CA GLY A 41 15.55 1.66 4.51
C GLY A 41 15.82 0.18 4.74
N VAL A 42 15.00 -0.66 4.11
CA VAL A 42 15.11 -2.11 4.19
C VAL A 42 14.84 -2.76 2.83
N ALA A 43 15.57 -3.83 2.54
CA ALA A 43 15.34 -4.69 1.39
C ALA A 43 14.94 -6.10 1.83
N PHE A 44 14.11 -6.75 1.01
CA PHE A 44 13.74 -8.14 1.19
C PHE A 44 13.47 -8.84 -0.14
N TYR A 45 13.58 -10.16 -0.14
CA TYR A 45 13.30 -11.01 -1.28
C TYR A 45 11.97 -11.73 -1.04
N LYS A 46 11.01 -11.64 -1.95
CA LYS A 46 9.65 -12.22 -1.90
C LYS A 46 8.84 -11.92 -0.63
N SER A 47 9.37 -12.25 0.56
CA SER A 47 8.66 -12.09 1.82
C SER A 47 9.47 -11.34 2.86
N PRO A 48 8.91 -10.28 3.46
CA PRO A 48 9.59 -9.54 4.53
C PRO A 48 9.58 -10.28 5.87
N GLN A 49 8.83 -11.37 5.98
CA GLN A 49 8.76 -12.16 7.20
C GLN A 49 10.01 -13.02 7.38
N ILE A 50 10.52 -13.64 6.29
CA ILE A 50 11.56 -14.67 6.36
C ILE A 50 12.78 -14.41 5.51
N TRP A 51 12.75 -13.44 4.58
CA TRP A 51 13.88 -13.16 3.67
C TRP A 51 14.23 -11.67 3.62
N ARG A 52 14.28 -11.02 4.81
CA ARG A 52 14.86 -9.69 4.94
C ARG A 52 16.36 -9.74 4.71
N ILE A 53 16.88 -8.69 4.10
CA ILE A 53 18.30 -8.61 3.74
C ILE A 53 19.06 -7.86 4.82
N ASN A 54 18.60 -6.68 5.17
CA ASN A 54 19.27 -5.83 6.14
C ASN A 54 18.42 -5.59 7.38
N HIS A 55 19.02 -5.04 8.43
CA HIS A 55 18.32 -4.73 9.68
C HIS A 55 17.13 -3.82 9.44
N TYR A 56 16.07 -4.13 10.16
CA TYR A 56 14.87 -3.32 10.20
C TYR A 56 14.82 -2.61 11.57
N ARG A 57 15.10 -1.31 11.57
CA ARG A 57 15.11 -0.50 12.80
C ARG A 57 14.00 0.53 12.78
N PHE A 58 12.77 0.08 12.83
CA PHE A 58 11.61 0.97 12.77
C PHE A 58 11.09 1.28 14.18
N PHE A 59 11.62 2.32 14.75
CA PHE A 59 11.11 2.86 16.01
C PHE A 59 10.31 4.16 15.80
N HIS A 60 9.96 4.50 14.56
CA HIS A 60 9.29 5.76 14.19
C HIS A 60 10.04 7.00 14.69
N LEU A 61 11.34 6.88 14.83
CA LEU A 61 12.20 7.99 15.19
C LEU A 61 12.71 8.67 13.91
N PRO A 62 12.92 9.99 13.94
CA PRO A 62 13.50 10.71 12.80
C PRO A 62 14.91 10.25 12.43
N THR A 63 15.62 9.59 13.33
CA THR A 63 16.94 9.01 13.09
C THR A 63 16.80 7.61 12.51
N ASP A 64 16.93 7.49 11.21
CA ASP A 64 16.90 6.24 10.49
C ASP A 64 18.32 5.92 10.03
N ARG A 65 18.94 4.89 10.63
CA ARG A 65 20.35 4.55 10.38
C ARG A 65 20.55 3.19 9.69
N SER A 66 19.53 2.39 9.59
CA SER A 66 19.56 1.21 8.75
C SER A 66 19.28 1.59 7.32
N GLY A 67 20.17 1.27 6.37
CA GLY A 67 19.97 1.74 5.00
C GLY A 67 21.06 1.31 4.03
N PHE A 68 21.14 2.05 2.93
CA PHE A 68 21.98 1.76 1.77
C PHE A 68 22.91 2.94 1.55
N TYR A 69 24.13 2.88 2.10
CA TYR A 69 25.03 4.01 2.17
C TYR A 69 26.27 3.83 1.30
N THR A 70 26.71 4.91 0.68
CA THR A 70 28.03 4.98 0.07
C THR A 70 28.80 6.10 0.73
N TYR A 71 29.78 5.75 1.57
CA TYR A 71 30.69 6.73 2.12
C TYR A 71 31.67 7.18 1.04
N ILE A 72 31.94 8.46 1.00
CA ILE A 72 32.96 9.08 0.17
C ILE A 72 34.05 9.62 1.09
N ARG A 73 35.26 9.05 1.00
CA ARG A 73 36.44 9.59 1.66
C ARG A 73 37.23 10.45 0.68
N ASP A 74 37.29 11.76 0.94
CA ASP A 74 38.02 12.76 0.16
C ASP A 74 39.09 13.40 1.04
N GLY A 75 40.36 13.01 0.88
CA GLY A 75 41.41 13.37 1.79
C GLY A 75 41.20 12.79 3.20
N GLY A 76 40.99 13.67 4.17
CA GLY A 76 40.69 13.26 5.57
C GLY A 76 39.23 13.35 5.95
N GLU A 77 38.35 13.76 5.05
CA GLU A 77 36.92 13.94 5.30
C GLU A 77 36.10 12.76 4.79
N VAL A 78 35.04 12.45 5.53
CA VAL A 78 34.07 11.40 5.20
C VAL A 78 32.67 12.01 5.14
N TRP A 79 31.96 11.77 4.06
CA TRP A 79 30.59 12.21 3.86
C TRP A 79 29.82 11.22 2.97
N ALA A 80 28.51 11.40 2.79
CA ALA A 80 27.68 10.57 1.94
C ALA A 80 26.70 11.39 1.11
N PRO A 81 26.36 10.97 -0.14
CA PRO A 81 25.38 11.66 -0.97
C PRO A 81 23.98 11.64 -0.39
N THR A 82 23.67 10.63 0.41
CA THR A 82 22.40 10.44 1.12
C THR A 82 22.19 11.40 2.29
N ASN A 83 23.20 12.19 2.68
CA ASN A 83 23.25 13.03 3.87
C ASN A 83 23.41 12.24 5.19
N GLU A 84 22.70 11.16 5.38
CA GLU A 84 22.95 10.17 6.41
C GLU A 84 23.90 9.07 5.86
N PRO A 85 24.63 8.35 6.73
CA PRO A 85 24.65 8.46 8.20
C PRO A 85 25.76 9.38 8.73
N CYS A 86 26.57 10.02 7.87
CA CYS A 86 27.76 10.75 8.27
C CYS A 86 27.47 12.03 9.08
N ALA A 87 28.33 12.31 10.08
CA ALA A 87 28.30 13.59 10.79
C ALA A 87 28.63 14.76 9.87
N THR A 88 29.61 14.58 8.96
CA THR A 88 29.96 15.59 7.97
C THR A 88 28.91 15.66 6.88
N LYS A 89 28.24 16.80 6.77
CA LYS A 89 27.14 17.00 5.80
C LYS A 89 27.63 17.63 4.50
N PRO A 90 26.97 17.34 3.36
CA PRO A 90 27.21 18.03 2.08
C PRO A 90 26.97 19.54 2.19
N GLU A 91 27.60 20.32 1.31
CA GLU A 91 27.37 21.77 1.18
C GLU A 91 26.04 22.08 0.52
N THR A 92 25.68 21.26 -0.49
CA THR A 92 24.34 21.24 -1.09
C THR A 92 23.83 19.82 -1.11
N TRP A 93 22.53 19.67 -0.94
CA TRP A 93 21.88 18.38 -0.95
C TRP A 93 20.45 18.48 -1.42
N THR A 94 20.04 17.52 -2.23
CA THR A 94 18.65 17.30 -2.63
C THR A 94 18.36 15.79 -2.69
N SER A 95 17.13 15.45 -2.42
CA SER A 95 16.61 14.11 -2.64
C SER A 95 15.37 14.16 -3.52
N THR A 96 15.14 13.11 -4.30
CA THR A 96 14.00 13.00 -5.22
C THR A 96 13.42 11.61 -5.11
N HIS A 97 12.12 11.52 -4.88
CA HIS A 97 11.38 10.27 -5.09
C HIS A 97 10.65 10.34 -6.42
N GLY A 98 10.91 9.36 -7.28
CA GLY A 98 10.21 9.15 -8.54
C GLY A 98 9.53 7.78 -8.57
N MET A 99 8.93 7.47 -9.69
CA MET A 99 8.20 6.21 -9.87
C MET A 99 9.16 5.03 -9.95
N GLY A 100 9.27 4.29 -8.85
CA GLY A 100 10.16 3.13 -8.74
C GLY A 100 11.65 3.46 -8.49
N TYR A 101 12.02 4.70 -8.21
CA TYR A 101 13.39 5.09 -7.88
C TYR A 101 13.48 6.21 -6.87
N THR A 102 14.64 6.33 -6.22
CA THR A 102 15.02 7.45 -5.36
C THR A 102 16.39 7.94 -5.76
N ARG A 103 16.57 9.26 -5.88
CA ARG A 103 17.83 9.90 -6.27
C ARG A 103 18.27 10.90 -5.22
N PHE A 104 19.56 10.89 -4.92
CA PHE A 104 20.24 11.87 -4.09
C PHE A 104 21.25 12.62 -4.93
N ALA A 105 21.31 13.93 -4.79
CA ALA A 105 22.33 14.75 -5.41
C ALA A 105 22.96 15.68 -4.36
N ALA A 106 24.27 15.65 -4.25
CA ALA A 106 25.01 16.36 -3.23
C ALA A 106 26.33 16.89 -3.75
N VAL A 107 26.78 18.02 -3.21
CA VAL A 107 28.08 18.63 -3.55
C VAL A 107 28.85 18.86 -2.25
N ARG A 108 30.14 18.52 -2.28
CA ARG A 108 31.07 18.86 -1.23
C ARG A 108 32.46 19.11 -1.82
N LYS A 109 33.02 20.30 -1.52
CA LYS A 109 34.40 20.73 -1.95
C LYS A 109 34.67 20.46 -3.43
N GLY A 110 33.72 20.84 -4.30
CA GLY A 110 33.83 20.65 -5.74
C GLY A 110 33.77 19.19 -6.21
N LEU A 111 33.31 18.26 -5.38
CA LEU A 111 32.91 16.92 -5.78
C LEU A 111 31.39 16.85 -5.81
N HIS A 112 30.83 16.63 -7.00
CA HIS A 112 29.43 16.41 -7.25
C HIS A 112 29.16 14.91 -7.25
N ALA A 113 28.21 14.45 -6.43
CA ALA A 113 27.82 13.04 -6.36
C ALA A 113 26.32 12.93 -6.54
N THR A 114 25.91 12.08 -7.48
CA THR A 114 24.51 11.68 -7.67
C THR A 114 24.40 10.18 -7.45
N ALA A 115 23.48 9.75 -6.58
CA ALA A 115 23.22 8.35 -6.31
C ALA A 115 21.74 8.05 -6.60
N THR A 116 21.47 7.19 -7.58
CA THR A 116 20.11 6.77 -7.95
C THR A 116 19.91 5.31 -7.56
N TYR A 117 18.91 5.05 -6.77
CA TYR A 117 18.54 3.72 -6.28
C TYR A 117 17.24 3.26 -6.94
N PHE A 118 17.24 2.08 -7.53
CA PHE A 118 16.05 1.49 -8.14
C PHE A 118 16.16 -0.05 -8.19
N VAL A 119 15.00 -0.71 -8.25
CA VAL A 119 14.91 -2.14 -8.49
C VAL A 119 14.64 -2.33 -9.98
N GLY A 120 15.52 -3.06 -10.67
CA GLY A 120 15.36 -3.37 -12.10
C GLY A 120 14.15 -4.28 -12.34
N GLU A 121 13.49 -4.10 -13.47
CA GLU A 121 12.27 -4.87 -13.78
C GLU A 121 12.54 -6.38 -13.93
N TYR A 122 13.72 -6.76 -14.43
CA TYR A 122 14.08 -8.15 -14.74
C TYR A 122 15.13 -8.74 -13.80
N GLU A 123 15.63 -7.95 -12.84
CA GLU A 123 16.71 -8.35 -11.94
C GLU A 123 16.27 -8.36 -10.49
N ASN A 124 16.55 -9.44 -9.78
CA ASN A 124 16.27 -9.53 -8.34
C ASN A 124 17.34 -8.80 -7.53
N CYS A 125 17.54 -7.51 -7.81
CA CYS A 125 18.49 -6.67 -7.09
C CYS A 125 18.10 -5.21 -7.04
N LEU A 126 18.56 -4.53 -5.99
CA LEU A 126 18.65 -3.09 -5.89
C LEU A 126 19.91 -2.62 -6.61
N ILE A 127 19.77 -1.71 -7.56
CA ILE A 127 20.85 -1.10 -8.32
C ILE A 127 21.10 0.29 -7.73
N TRP A 128 22.37 0.58 -7.36
CA TRP A 128 22.83 1.88 -6.92
C TRP A 128 23.70 2.47 -8.03
N ASN A 129 23.16 3.37 -8.83
CA ASN A 129 23.89 4.06 -9.87
C ASN A 129 24.51 5.32 -9.29
N LEU A 130 25.84 5.35 -9.20
CA LEU A 130 26.62 6.46 -8.66
C LEU A 130 27.29 7.22 -9.81
N ARG A 131 27.02 8.52 -9.95
CA ARG A 131 27.68 9.42 -10.88
C ARG A 131 28.46 10.47 -10.10
N LEU A 132 29.75 10.58 -10.40
CA LEU A 132 30.69 11.44 -9.69
C LEU A 132 31.40 12.36 -10.68
N LYS A 133 31.38 13.67 -10.41
CA LYS A 133 32.08 14.67 -11.21
C LYS A 133 32.88 15.57 -10.29
N ALA A 134 34.15 15.86 -10.64
CA ALA A 134 35.05 16.71 -9.86
C ALA A 134 35.37 18.02 -10.60
N ASP A 135 35.35 19.16 -9.91
CA ASP A 135 35.72 20.46 -10.46
C ASP A 135 37.23 20.60 -10.59
N GLN A 136 37.99 19.79 -9.86
CA GLN A 136 39.45 19.72 -9.87
C GLN A 136 39.91 18.26 -9.70
N ASP A 137 41.19 17.98 -9.99
CA ASP A 137 41.72 16.63 -9.81
C ASP A 137 41.52 16.13 -8.38
N LYS A 138 40.95 14.96 -8.23
CA LYS A 138 40.68 14.34 -6.94
C LYS A 138 41.06 12.84 -6.90
N LYS A 139 41.53 12.43 -5.73
CA LYS A 139 41.68 11.01 -5.37
C LYS A 139 40.77 10.72 -4.20
N ILE A 140 39.77 9.91 -4.42
CA ILE A 140 38.75 9.57 -3.42
C ILE A 140 38.69 8.06 -3.27
N THR A 141 38.07 7.61 -2.20
CA THR A 141 37.71 6.20 -2.01
C THR A 141 36.22 6.11 -1.65
N LEU A 142 35.49 5.25 -2.36
CA LEU A 142 34.12 4.93 -2.06
C LEU A 142 34.05 3.70 -1.17
N PHE A 143 33.11 3.71 -0.20
CA PHE A 143 32.79 2.56 0.62
C PHE A 143 31.26 2.35 0.59
N PRO A 144 30.75 1.64 -0.44
CA PRO A 144 29.38 1.14 -0.41
C PRO A 144 29.22 0.16 0.75
N TYR A 145 28.14 0.34 1.54
CA TYR A 145 27.92 -0.39 2.79
C TYR A 145 26.45 -0.71 3.02
N VAL A 146 26.19 -1.90 3.51
CA VAL A 146 24.91 -2.31 4.08
C VAL A 146 25.13 -3.25 5.27
N GLU A 147 24.47 -2.98 6.39
CA GLU A 147 24.46 -3.87 7.56
C GLU A 147 23.39 -4.96 7.34
N LEU A 148 23.80 -6.22 7.38
CA LEU A 148 22.91 -7.35 7.10
C LEU A 148 22.14 -7.77 8.35
N GLY A 149 20.89 -8.21 8.15
CA GLY A 149 20.04 -8.79 9.19
C GLY A 149 20.06 -10.31 9.18
N MET A 150 19.28 -10.93 10.06
CA MET A 150 19.14 -12.39 10.16
C MET A 150 17.93 -12.92 9.39
N MET A 151 17.57 -12.32 8.26
CA MET A 151 16.44 -12.67 7.39
C MET A 151 15.07 -12.68 8.07
N GLU A 152 14.94 -13.17 9.30
CA GLU A 152 13.69 -13.19 10.07
C GLU A 152 13.80 -12.32 11.33
N PHE A 153 12.82 -11.42 11.54
CA PHE A 153 12.84 -10.45 12.62
C PHE A 153 12.82 -11.08 14.02
N VAL A 154 12.03 -12.12 14.24
CA VAL A 154 11.96 -12.79 15.55
C VAL A 154 13.29 -13.44 15.91
N ARG A 155 13.98 -14.02 14.95
CA ARG A 155 15.32 -14.60 15.15
C ARG A 155 16.36 -13.53 15.44
N GLU A 156 16.24 -12.39 14.80
CA GLU A 156 17.11 -11.24 15.02
C GLU A 156 16.94 -10.64 16.42
N LEU A 157 15.72 -10.67 16.99
CA LEU A 157 15.44 -10.21 18.34
C LEU A 157 15.70 -11.24 19.43
N SER A 158 15.55 -12.53 19.11
CA SER A 158 15.66 -13.62 20.09
C SER A 158 16.90 -14.46 19.83
N TRP A 159 17.62 -14.81 20.89
CA TRP A 159 18.78 -15.71 20.82
C TRP A 159 19.87 -15.26 19.83
N GLN A 160 20.09 -13.97 19.73
CA GLN A 160 21.00 -13.37 18.75
C GLN A 160 22.37 -14.06 18.71
N CYS A 161 23.01 -14.24 19.86
CA CYS A 161 24.34 -14.84 19.93
C CYS A 161 24.38 -16.26 19.37
N TYR A 162 23.32 -17.06 19.58
CA TYR A 162 23.22 -18.40 19.03
C TYR A 162 22.94 -18.40 17.51
N ASN A 163 21.99 -17.56 17.09
CA ASN A 163 21.60 -17.45 15.69
C ASN A 163 22.74 -16.96 14.80
N LYS A 164 23.61 -16.10 15.31
CA LYS A 164 24.83 -15.63 14.62
C LYS A 164 25.77 -16.74 14.20
N HIS A 165 25.81 -17.88 14.90
CA HIS A 165 26.63 -19.02 14.53
C HIS A 165 26.20 -19.70 13.22
N GLN A 166 24.99 -19.41 12.71
CA GLN A 166 24.42 -20.06 11.53
C GLN A 166 24.61 -19.23 10.25
N LEU A 167 25.32 -18.12 10.31
CA LEU A 167 25.53 -17.25 9.15
C LEU A 167 26.99 -17.18 8.73
N SER A 168 27.19 -16.89 7.46
CA SER A 168 28.52 -16.60 6.91
C SER A 168 28.44 -15.58 5.79
N VAL A 169 29.48 -14.77 5.67
CA VAL A 169 29.69 -13.87 4.53
C VAL A 169 31.08 -14.12 3.95
N ASN A 170 31.13 -14.48 2.69
CA ASN A 170 32.36 -14.86 2.02
C ASN A 170 32.56 -14.06 0.75
N HIS A 171 33.83 -13.88 0.36
CA HIS A 171 34.22 -13.31 -0.92
C HIS A 171 34.33 -14.40 -2.00
N MET A 172 33.78 -14.13 -3.20
CA MET A 172 33.78 -15.01 -4.35
C MET A 172 33.92 -14.18 -5.64
N ASP A 173 35.09 -14.21 -6.28
CA ASP A 173 35.30 -13.57 -7.59
C ASP A 173 34.88 -12.08 -7.66
N GLY A 174 35.20 -11.29 -6.64
CA GLY A 174 34.81 -9.89 -6.54
C GLY A 174 33.33 -9.67 -6.18
N ILE A 175 32.70 -10.69 -5.58
CA ILE A 175 31.30 -10.67 -5.12
C ILE A 175 31.30 -11.08 -3.64
N LEU A 176 30.63 -10.34 -2.79
CA LEU A 176 30.36 -10.75 -1.41
C LEU A 176 29.05 -11.54 -1.38
N VAL A 177 29.06 -12.69 -0.71
CA VAL A 177 27.91 -13.60 -0.65
C VAL A 177 27.57 -13.92 0.79
N TYR A 178 26.38 -13.53 1.21
CA TYR A 178 25.81 -13.86 2.50
C TYR A 178 24.96 -15.12 2.42
N LYS A 179 25.20 -16.03 3.34
CA LYS A 179 24.42 -17.24 3.56
C LYS A 179 23.97 -17.28 5.01
N TYR A 180 22.68 -17.45 5.22
CA TYR A 180 22.10 -17.74 6.52
C TYR A 180 21.59 -19.18 6.54
N GLY A 181 22.19 -20.04 7.39
CA GLY A 181 21.74 -21.42 7.61
C GLY A 181 20.61 -21.41 8.63
N VAL A 182 19.45 -21.93 8.26
CA VAL A 182 18.31 -21.93 9.16
C VAL A 182 17.90 -23.34 9.50
N GLU A 183 18.26 -23.76 10.72
CA GLU A 183 17.99 -25.09 11.24
C GLU A 183 16.49 -25.39 11.44
N MET A 184 15.66 -24.35 11.58
CA MET A 184 14.25 -24.45 11.95
C MET A 184 13.28 -23.79 10.94
N GLN A 185 13.69 -23.57 9.69
CA GLN A 185 12.77 -23.16 8.65
C GLN A 185 12.07 -24.36 8.01
N PRO A 186 10.79 -24.20 7.61
CA PRO A 186 10.04 -25.30 6.97
C PRO A 186 10.72 -25.86 5.71
N LYS A 187 11.50 -25.02 5.01
CA LYS A 187 12.26 -25.41 3.80
C LYS A 187 13.62 -24.68 3.75
N PRO A 188 14.68 -25.24 4.36
CA PRO A 188 16.03 -24.66 4.30
C PRO A 188 16.55 -24.47 2.87
N ASP A 189 16.15 -25.35 1.95
CA ASP A 189 16.59 -25.36 0.55
C ASP A 189 16.03 -24.18 -0.28
N GLU A 190 15.05 -23.45 0.26
CA GLU A 190 14.45 -22.26 -0.38
C GLU A 190 15.04 -20.95 0.16
N THR A 191 16.03 -20.99 1.04
CA THR A 191 16.67 -19.79 1.58
C THR A 191 17.59 -19.17 0.54
N PRO A 192 17.35 -17.91 0.11
CA PRO A 192 18.18 -17.25 -0.87
C PRO A 192 19.57 -16.94 -0.33
N LEU A 193 20.55 -16.93 -1.23
CA LEU A 193 21.83 -16.29 -1.01
C LEU A 193 21.70 -14.80 -1.36
N ILE A 194 22.24 -13.94 -0.53
CA ILE A 194 22.28 -12.50 -0.81
C ILE A 194 23.67 -12.15 -1.31
N TYR A 195 23.74 -11.30 -2.32
CA TYR A 195 25.02 -10.89 -2.90
C TYR A 195 25.17 -9.37 -2.97
N PHE A 196 26.44 -8.94 -2.94
CA PHE A 196 26.82 -7.55 -3.12
C PHE A 196 28.03 -7.45 -4.03
N ALA A 197 27.93 -6.65 -5.07
CA ALA A 197 28.94 -6.53 -6.10
C ALA A 197 28.99 -5.14 -6.71
N ALA A 198 30.08 -4.82 -7.39
CA ALA A 198 30.23 -3.62 -8.21
C ALA A 198 30.54 -4.00 -9.67
N ASP A 199 30.31 -3.07 -10.61
CA ASP A 199 30.71 -3.19 -12.00
C ASP A 199 32.16 -2.74 -12.26
N THR A 200 32.86 -2.32 -11.22
CA THR A 200 34.27 -1.92 -11.24
C THR A 200 35.12 -2.81 -10.36
N GLU A 201 36.45 -2.72 -10.53
CA GLU A 201 37.40 -3.45 -9.68
C GLU A 201 37.34 -2.92 -8.24
N ILE A 202 37.22 -3.81 -7.28
CA ILE A 202 37.30 -3.52 -5.84
C ILE A 202 38.74 -3.76 -5.37
N LYS A 203 39.24 -2.88 -4.53
CA LYS A 203 40.59 -3.02 -3.94
C LYS A 203 40.58 -3.94 -2.72
N ALA A 204 39.56 -3.82 -1.88
CA ALA A 204 39.38 -4.59 -0.67
C ALA A 204 37.91 -4.60 -0.28
N PHE A 205 37.57 -5.39 0.77
CA PHE A 205 36.22 -5.54 1.28
C PHE A 205 36.24 -5.83 2.78
N ASP A 206 35.08 -5.69 3.44
CA ASP A 206 34.83 -6.24 4.77
C ASP A 206 33.44 -6.89 4.82
N CYS A 207 33.39 -8.05 5.48
CA CYS A 207 32.18 -8.81 5.74
C CYS A 207 31.82 -8.85 7.22
N ASP A 208 32.74 -8.48 8.07
CA ASP A 208 32.56 -8.38 9.52
C ASP A 208 32.29 -6.91 9.92
N ARG A 209 31.14 -6.68 10.56
CA ARG A 209 30.76 -5.35 11.01
C ARG A 209 31.74 -4.76 12.03
N ASP A 210 32.30 -5.60 12.91
CA ASP A 210 33.24 -5.13 13.90
C ASP A 210 34.57 -4.67 13.28
N GLU A 211 34.98 -5.27 12.16
CA GLU A 211 36.13 -4.82 11.39
C GLU A 211 35.85 -3.54 10.62
N PHE A 212 34.65 -3.42 10.00
CA PHE A 212 34.29 -2.25 9.22
C PHE A 212 33.91 -1.04 10.07
N VAL A 213 32.93 -1.22 10.98
CA VAL A 213 32.39 -0.13 11.81
C VAL A 213 33.31 0.11 13.02
N GLY A 214 33.79 -0.94 13.67
CA GLY A 214 34.61 -0.88 14.87
C GLY A 214 33.80 -0.94 16.18
N SER A 215 34.44 -1.47 17.23
CA SER A 215 33.84 -1.55 18.57
C SER A 215 33.58 -0.16 19.15
N TYR A 216 32.38 0.03 19.73
CA TYR A 216 31.91 1.31 20.31
C TYR A 216 31.76 2.44 19.31
N ARG A 217 31.65 2.12 18.00
CA ARG A 217 31.39 3.06 16.91
C ARG A 217 30.01 2.83 16.28
N SER A 218 29.65 3.70 15.37
CA SER A 218 28.40 3.60 14.63
C SER A 218 28.62 3.83 13.14
N GLU A 219 27.57 3.70 12.35
CA GLU A 219 27.55 3.99 10.92
C GLU A 219 27.92 5.46 10.64
N GLU A 220 27.87 6.35 11.62
CA GLU A 220 28.25 7.76 11.48
C GLU A 220 29.76 7.94 11.24
N ASN A 221 30.58 7.06 11.84
CA ASN A 221 32.05 7.14 11.80
C ASN A 221 32.72 5.77 11.76
N PRO A 222 32.51 4.95 10.71
CA PRO A 222 33.09 3.62 10.61
C PRO A 222 34.62 3.66 10.60
N GLN A 223 35.25 2.75 11.35
CA GLN A 223 36.71 2.67 11.49
C GLN A 223 37.42 2.47 10.15
N ALA A 224 36.93 1.57 9.29
CA ALA A 224 37.53 1.29 8.01
C ALA A 224 37.52 2.52 7.09
N VAL A 225 36.43 3.30 7.12
CA VAL A 225 36.31 4.53 6.30
C VAL A 225 37.24 5.62 6.80
N GLU A 226 37.35 5.84 8.12
CA GLU A 226 38.31 6.78 8.71
C GLU A 226 39.75 6.41 8.41
N ASN A 227 40.09 5.11 8.53
CA ASN A 227 41.41 4.58 8.20
C ASN A 227 41.69 4.56 6.69
N GLY A 228 40.64 4.68 5.87
CA GLY A 228 40.72 4.68 4.41
C GLY A 228 41.02 3.32 3.78
N ARG A 229 40.71 2.23 4.48
CA ARG A 229 40.92 0.87 3.99
C ARG A 229 40.04 -0.17 4.69
N CYS A 230 39.61 -1.17 3.95
CA CYS A 230 39.06 -2.43 4.45
C CYS A 230 40.18 -3.41 4.78
N THR A 231 39.88 -4.47 5.54
CA THR A 231 40.81 -5.49 6.03
C THR A 231 40.74 -6.81 5.26
N ASN A 232 39.83 -6.96 4.32
CA ASN A 232 39.45 -8.21 3.63
C ASN A 232 38.89 -9.26 4.61
N SER A 233 38.15 -8.82 5.61
CA SER A 233 37.51 -9.73 6.55
C SER A 233 36.42 -10.55 5.87
N GLU A 234 36.43 -11.87 6.10
CA GLU A 234 35.30 -12.77 5.88
C GLU A 234 34.66 -13.09 7.23
N LEU A 235 33.40 -13.54 7.22
CA LEU A 235 32.65 -13.81 8.44
C LEU A 235 32.13 -15.23 8.49
N ALA A 236 32.36 -15.93 9.61
CA ALA A 236 31.74 -17.21 9.95
C ALA A 236 31.23 -17.14 11.40
N GLY A 237 30.01 -16.66 11.55
CA GLY A 237 29.42 -16.32 12.85
C GLY A 237 29.83 -14.92 13.32
N GLY A 238 28.88 -14.10 13.75
CA GLY A 238 29.12 -12.71 14.17
C GLY A 238 28.11 -11.73 13.56
N ASP A 239 28.45 -10.46 13.49
CA ASP A 239 27.62 -9.41 12.95
C ASP A 239 27.96 -9.16 11.46
N PRO A 240 27.04 -9.52 10.52
CA PRO A 240 27.36 -9.49 9.11
C PRO A 240 27.17 -8.09 8.51
N CYS A 241 28.07 -7.72 7.60
CA CYS A 241 27.89 -6.59 6.71
C CYS A 241 28.40 -6.89 5.31
N PHE A 242 28.06 -6.02 4.38
CA PHE A 242 28.74 -5.88 3.10
C PHE A 242 29.39 -4.52 3.03
N ALA A 243 30.69 -4.47 2.80
CA ALA A 243 31.43 -3.26 2.51
C ALA A 243 32.45 -3.50 1.41
N LEU A 244 32.56 -2.56 0.47
CA LEU A 244 33.54 -2.59 -0.61
C LEU A 244 34.45 -1.36 -0.53
N GLU A 245 35.75 -1.50 -0.82
CA GLU A 245 36.70 -0.40 -0.99
C GLU A 245 36.98 -0.18 -2.48
N ILE A 246 36.58 0.98 -3.00
CA ILE A 246 36.71 1.34 -4.42
C ILE A 246 37.46 2.66 -4.53
N PRO A 247 38.80 2.64 -4.77
CA PRO A 247 39.58 3.85 -4.97
C PRO A 247 39.34 4.43 -6.37
N LEU A 248 39.19 5.75 -6.46
CA LEU A 248 38.96 6.46 -7.71
C LEU A 248 39.86 7.65 -7.85
N THR A 249 40.31 7.89 -9.10
CA THR A 249 40.94 9.13 -9.50
C THR A 249 40.03 9.80 -10.50
N LEU A 250 39.69 11.07 -10.26
CA LEU A 250 38.90 11.94 -11.13
C LEU A 250 39.78 13.12 -11.56
N ARG A 251 39.83 13.40 -12.86
CA ARG A 251 40.42 14.65 -13.39
C ARG A 251 39.38 15.76 -13.32
N ALA A 252 39.86 16.99 -13.36
CA ALA A 252 38.99 18.17 -13.43
C ALA A 252 37.99 18.06 -14.60
N GLY A 253 36.69 18.17 -14.31
CA GLY A 253 35.61 18.04 -15.27
C GLY A 253 35.24 16.60 -15.67
N GLU A 254 36.02 15.59 -15.26
CA GLU A 254 35.74 14.19 -15.54
C GLU A 254 34.50 13.70 -14.73
N GLU A 255 33.63 12.96 -15.41
CA GLU A 255 32.50 12.23 -14.83
C GLU A 255 32.77 10.74 -14.87
N LYS A 256 32.53 10.06 -13.75
CA LYS A 256 32.57 8.58 -13.66
C LYS A 256 31.26 8.05 -13.14
N GLU A 257 30.85 6.94 -13.73
CA GLU A 257 29.70 6.16 -13.31
C GLU A 257 30.17 4.82 -12.74
N ILE A 258 29.57 4.43 -11.62
CA ILE A 258 29.82 3.15 -10.95
C ILE A 258 28.49 2.60 -10.47
N ASN A 259 28.28 1.32 -10.72
CA ASN A 259 27.05 0.64 -10.32
C ASN A 259 27.34 -0.42 -9.25
N ILE A 260 26.53 -0.39 -8.19
CA ILE A 260 26.55 -1.35 -7.08
C ILE A 260 25.27 -2.15 -7.13
N PHE A 261 25.35 -3.45 -6.84
CA PHE A 261 24.24 -4.39 -6.93
C PHE A 261 24.10 -5.13 -5.61
N LEU A 262 22.94 -4.94 -4.95
CA LEU A 262 22.52 -5.73 -3.80
C LEU A 262 21.38 -6.64 -4.24
N GLY A 263 21.60 -7.94 -4.30
CA GLY A 263 20.60 -8.85 -4.87
C GLY A 263 20.46 -10.17 -4.15
N ALA A 264 19.53 -10.99 -4.64
CA ALA A 264 19.22 -12.32 -4.11
C ALA A 264 19.12 -13.34 -5.22
N ALA A 265 19.64 -14.55 -4.97
CA ALA A 265 19.55 -15.71 -5.88
C ALA A 265 19.55 -17.01 -5.06
N MET A 266 19.11 -18.12 -5.67
CA MET A 266 19.03 -19.40 -4.96
C MET A 266 20.36 -20.15 -4.96
N THR A 267 21.22 -19.90 -5.94
CA THR A 267 22.52 -20.62 -6.10
C THR A 267 23.66 -19.66 -6.41
N ARG A 268 24.90 -20.11 -6.11
CA ARG A 268 26.11 -19.35 -6.47
C ARG A 268 26.26 -19.15 -7.97
N ASP A 269 25.81 -20.10 -8.79
CA ASP A 269 25.88 -19.99 -10.24
C ASP A 269 24.87 -18.99 -10.79
N GLU A 270 23.69 -18.87 -10.17
CA GLU A 270 22.75 -17.78 -10.47
C GLU A 270 23.35 -16.42 -10.10
N ILE A 271 24.02 -16.31 -8.95
CA ILE A 271 24.73 -15.08 -8.57
C ILE A 271 25.75 -14.69 -9.65
N ARG A 272 26.61 -15.64 -10.07
CA ARG A 272 27.61 -15.37 -11.12
C ARG A 272 26.98 -14.89 -12.42
N ARG A 273 25.89 -15.53 -12.86
CA ARG A 273 25.17 -15.12 -14.07
C ARG A 273 24.53 -13.73 -13.92
N SER A 274 23.85 -13.46 -12.79
CA SER A 274 23.23 -12.15 -12.52
C SER A 274 24.27 -11.04 -12.48
N VAL A 275 25.38 -11.22 -11.74
CA VAL A 275 26.43 -10.23 -11.63
C VAL A 275 27.16 -10.03 -12.98
N ALA A 276 27.40 -11.09 -13.75
CA ALA A 276 27.99 -10.96 -15.09
C ALA A 276 27.11 -10.08 -16.00
N ARG A 277 25.80 -10.29 -15.98
CA ARG A 277 24.85 -9.45 -16.73
C ARG A 277 24.81 -8.02 -16.21
N CYS A 278 24.79 -7.82 -14.89
CA CYS A 278 24.83 -6.49 -14.27
C CYS A 278 26.11 -5.70 -14.63
N ARG A 279 27.23 -6.39 -14.88
CA ARG A 279 28.51 -5.80 -15.30
C ARG A 279 28.61 -5.50 -16.80
N GLU A 280 27.60 -5.86 -17.60
CA GLU A 280 27.59 -5.47 -19.02
C GLU A 280 27.51 -3.96 -19.20
N ALA A 281 28.25 -3.42 -20.15
CA ALA A 281 28.27 -2.00 -20.43
C ALA A 281 26.86 -1.44 -20.69
N GLY A 282 26.49 -0.39 -19.97
CA GLY A 282 25.18 0.27 -20.09
C GLY A 282 24.01 -0.51 -19.49
N PHE A 283 24.24 -1.58 -18.71
CA PHE A 283 23.18 -2.36 -18.08
C PHE A 283 22.29 -1.49 -17.17
N ALA A 284 22.89 -0.71 -16.27
CA ALA A 284 22.11 0.11 -15.32
C ALA A 284 21.25 1.16 -16.06
N GLU A 285 21.78 1.79 -17.11
CA GLU A 285 21.02 2.76 -17.92
C GLU A 285 19.84 2.08 -18.64
N ARG A 286 20.06 0.92 -19.28
CA ARG A 286 18.96 0.15 -19.92
C ARG A 286 17.90 -0.29 -18.92
N SER A 287 18.32 -0.78 -17.74
CA SER A 287 17.41 -1.17 -16.65
C SER A 287 16.60 0.02 -16.15
N PHE A 288 17.22 1.18 -15.98
CA PHE A 288 16.53 2.38 -15.54
C PHE A 288 15.54 2.90 -16.59
N GLN A 289 15.91 2.85 -17.87
CA GLN A 289 15.02 3.23 -18.95
C GLN A 289 13.83 2.27 -19.07
N ALA A 290 14.03 0.96 -18.89
CA ALA A 290 12.94 -0.02 -18.86
C ALA A 290 11.96 0.28 -17.71
N LEU A 291 12.46 0.60 -16.51
CA LEU A 291 11.64 1.02 -15.38
C LEU A 291 10.82 2.29 -15.71
N LYS A 292 11.42 3.29 -16.34
CA LYS A 292 10.70 4.52 -16.74
C LYS A 292 9.59 4.20 -17.75
N THR A 293 9.90 3.40 -18.77
CA THR A 293 8.92 2.98 -19.80
C THR A 293 7.77 2.19 -19.18
N HIS A 294 8.05 1.30 -18.20
CA HIS A 294 7.01 0.58 -17.46
C HIS A 294 6.01 1.55 -16.81
N TRP A 295 6.51 2.56 -16.08
CA TRP A 295 5.64 3.54 -15.42
C TRP A 295 4.93 4.48 -16.39
N GLU A 296 5.56 4.85 -17.51
CA GLU A 296 4.91 5.63 -18.57
C GLU A 296 3.70 4.87 -19.10
N HIS A 297 3.85 3.60 -19.49
CA HIS A 297 2.74 2.76 -19.94
C HIS A 297 1.67 2.56 -18.86
N TYR A 298 2.08 2.40 -17.59
CA TYR A 298 1.12 2.24 -16.48
C TYR A 298 0.20 3.45 -16.37
N PHE A 299 0.74 4.67 -16.43
CA PHE A 299 -0.02 5.91 -16.30
C PHE A 299 -0.85 6.28 -17.56
N GLU A 300 -0.61 5.65 -18.70
CA GLU A 300 -1.45 5.83 -19.90
C GLU A 300 -2.87 5.32 -19.72
N HIS A 301 -3.10 4.40 -18.77
CA HIS A 301 -4.42 3.78 -18.58
C HIS A 301 -5.47 4.74 -18.04
N PHE A 302 -5.07 5.75 -17.30
CA PHE A 302 -5.98 6.75 -16.78
C PHE A 302 -5.29 8.11 -16.61
N HIS A 303 -5.93 9.15 -17.09
CA HIS A 303 -5.54 10.53 -16.88
C HIS A 303 -6.77 11.43 -16.83
N CYS A 304 -6.80 12.41 -15.95
CA CYS A 304 -7.85 13.41 -15.89
C CYS A 304 -7.30 14.83 -15.85
N ARG A 305 -8.10 15.78 -16.37
CA ARG A 305 -7.90 17.21 -16.19
C ARG A 305 -9.09 17.77 -15.47
N VAL A 306 -8.85 18.30 -14.26
CA VAL A 306 -9.85 18.92 -13.37
C VAL A 306 -9.33 20.26 -12.87
N PRO A 307 -10.18 21.18 -12.38
CA PRO A 307 -9.75 22.50 -11.92
C PRO A 307 -8.86 22.52 -10.67
N ASP A 308 -8.70 21.41 -9.94
CA ASP A 308 -7.86 21.31 -8.74
C ASP A 308 -6.56 20.58 -9.04
N GLU A 309 -5.42 21.28 -8.85
CA GLU A 309 -4.08 20.75 -9.14
C GLU A 309 -3.68 19.62 -8.18
N ASN A 310 -4.04 19.70 -6.90
CA ASN A 310 -3.72 18.67 -5.93
C ASN A 310 -4.47 17.37 -6.22
N ALA A 311 -5.74 17.47 -6.65
CA ALA A 311 -6.50 16.32 -7.11
C ALA A 311 -5.87 15.68 -8.36
N MET A 312 -5.42 16.48 -9.34
CA MET A 312 -4.72 15.96 -10.52
C MET A 312 -3.40 15.29 -10.15
N THR A 313 -2.60 15.89 -9.30
CA THR A 313 -1.33 15.33 -8.80
C THR A 313 -1.55 13.97 -8.15
N MET A 314 -2.58 13.86 -7.31
CA MET A 314 -2.92 12.58 -6.69
C MET A 314 -3.51 11.58 -7.68
N ALA A 315 -4.54 11.94 -8.42
CA ALA A 315 -5.29 11.01 -9.27
C ALA A 315 -4.48 10.48 -10.45
N ASN A 316 -3.61 11.31 -11.04
CA ASN A 316 -2.83 10.95 -12.23
C ASN A 316 -1.48 10.31 -11.90
N ILE A 317 -0.93 10.50 -10.68
CA ILE A 317 0.44 10.09 -10.36
C ILE A 317 0.50 9.29 -9.05
N TRP A 318 0.33 9.96 -7.91
CA TRP A 318 0.71 9.38 -6.63
C TRP A 318 -0.29 8.36 -6.09
N ASN A 319 -1.58 8.55 -6.31
CA ASN A 319 -2.58 7.57 -5.85
C ASN A 319 -2.52 6.25 -6.65
N PRO A 320 -2.45 6.23 -8.01
CA PRO A 320 -2.21 4.99 -8.75
C PRO A 320 -0.89 4.31 -8.37
N TYR A 321 0.18 5.07 -8.16
CA TYR A 321 1.45 4.53 -7.69
C TYR A 321 1.34 3.89 -6.32
N GLN A 322 0.75 4.58 -5.34
CA GLN A 322 0.50 4.04 -4.01
C GLN A 322 -0.40 2.80 -4.05
N ALA A 323 -1.44 2.82 -4.87
CA ALA A 323 -2.38 1.70 -5.01
C ALA A 323 -1.68 0.44 -5.55
N GLU A 324 -0.80 0.60 -6.54
CA GLU A 324 -0.01 -0.51 -7.08
C GLU A 324 0.97 -1.06 -6.03
N ARG A 325 1.68 -0.19 -5.29
CA ARG A 325 2.55 -0.63 -4.18
C ARG A 325 1.74 -1.36 -3.10
N ASN A 326 0.57 -0.85 -2.76
CA ASN A 326 -0.33 -1.46 -1.80
C ASN A 326 -0.81 -2.86 -2.25
N PHE A 327 -1.16 -3.00 -3.53
CA PHE A 327 -1.52 -4.28 -4.14
C PHE A 327 -0.38 -5.32 -4.07
N LEU A 328 0.87 -4.89 -4.24
CA LEU A 328 2.04 -5.77 -4.13
C LEU A 328 2.36 -6.17 -2.70
N PHE A 329 2.43 -5.19 -1.82
CA PHE A 329 2.93 -5.36 -0.44
C PHE A 329 1.81 -5.79 0.52
N SER A 330 0.52 -5.68 0.14
CA SER A 330 -0.60 -5.84 1.06
C SER A 330 -0.40 -4.95 2.30
N ARG A 331 -0.60 -5.43 3.51
CA ARG A 331 -0.30 -4.72 4.77
C ARG A 331 0.94 -5.30 5.46
N ASN A 332 1.85 -5.84 4.68
CA ASN A 332 2.99 -6.58 5.19
C ASN A 332 4.01 -5.67 5.89
N LEU A 333 5.13 -5.42 5.23
CA LEU A 333 6.22 -4.61 5.77
C LEU A 333 6.06 -3.16 5.34
N SER A 334 6.14 -2.24 6.30
CA SER A 334 6.15 -0.80 6.05
C SER A 334 7.04 -0.11 7.06
N TYR A 335 7.19 1.20 6.95
CA TYR A 335 7.81 2.00 8.01
C TYR A 335 7.12 1.82 9.39
N TYR A 336 5.88 1.38 9.40
CA TYR A 336 5.05 1.18 10.60
C TYR A 336 4.84 -0.27 11.00
N ALA A 337 5.26 -1.23 10.18
CA ALA A 337 5.01 -2.64 10.42
C ALA A 337 6.20 -3.52 10.01
N THR A 338 6.60 -4.42 10.91
CA THR A 338 7.78 -5.26 10.71
C THR A 338 7.62 -6.41 9.72
N GLY A 339 6.39 -6.71 9.29
CA GLY A 339 6.09 -7.85 8.43
C GLY A 339 6.11 -9.22 9.12
N THR A 340 6.41 -9.27 10.41
CA THR A 340 6.67 -10.53 11.13
C THR A 340 5.43 -11.38 11.36
N PHE A 341 4.30 -10.75 11.71
CA PHE A 341 3.05 -11.44 12.07
C PHE A 341 1.89 -11.10 11.15
N ARG A 342 2.17 -10.45 10.03
CA ARG A 342 1.17 -10.08 9.04
C ARG A 342 1.48 -10.74 7.71
N GLY A 343 0.57 -11.62 7.29
CA GLY A 343 0.54 -12.15 5.95
C GLY A 343 -0.28 -11.27 4.99
N VAL A 344 -0.76 -11.89 3.94
CA VAL A 344 -1.70 -11.30 2.99
C VAL A 344 -3.09 -11.29 3.62
N GLY A 345 -3.63 -10.12 3.90
CA GLY A 345 -4.99 -9.95 4.41
C GLY A 345 -6.02 -10.24 3.32
N PHE A 346 -6.96 -11.16 3.56
CA PHE A 346 -7.96 -11.53 2.58
C PHE A 346 -8.80 -10.33 2.14
N ARG A 347 -9.48 -9.67 3.09
CA ARG A 347 -10.34 -8.52 2.79
C ARG A 347 -9.58 -7.30 2.33
N ASP A 348 -8.37 -7.08 2.87
CA ASP A 348 -7.51 -5.96 2.46
C ASP A 348 -7.14 -6.07 1.00
N THR A 349 -6.68 -7.26 0.59
CA THR A 349 -6.23 -7.50 -0.78
C THR A 349 -7.40 -7.54 -1.77
N ALA A 350 -8.56 -8.07 -1.39
CA ALA A 350 -9.76 -8.04 -2.24
C ALA A 350 -10.19 -6.60 -2.57
N GLN A 351 -10.02 -5.66 -1.62
CA GLN A 351 -10.30 -4.26 -1.84
C GLN A 351 -9.20 -3.56 -2.67
N ASP A 352 -7.93 -3.91 -2.46
CA ASP A 352 -6.83 -3.35 -3.23
C ASP A 352 -6.91 -3.71 -4.71
N VAL A 353 -7.45 -4.89 -5.04
CA VAL A 353 -7.72 -5.34 -6.42
C VAL A 353 -8.60 -4.33 -7.18
N LEU A 354 -9.56 -3.67 -6.52
CA LEU A 354 -10.46 -2.70 -7.16
C LEU A 354 -9.71 -1.55 -7.85
N SER A 355 -8.60 -1.11 -7.29
CA SER A 355 -7.78 -0.04 -7.86
C SER A 355 -6.80 -0.53 -8.92
N MET A 356 -6.48 -1.84 -8.93
CA MET A 356 -5.56 -2.43 -9.90
C MET A 356 -6.26 -2.82 -11.21
N ILE A 357 -7.53 -3.20 -11.14
CA ILE A 357 -8.32 -3.64 -12.30
C ILE A 357 -8.20 -2.70 -13.51
N PRO A 358 -8.31 -1.35 -13.38
CA PRO A 358 -8.21 -0.43 -14.51
C PRO A 358 -6.83 -0.43 -15.20
N PHE A 359 -5.79 -0.89 -14.53
CA PHE A 359 -4.41 -0.88 -15.01
C PHE A 359 -3.95 -2.24 -15.51
N HIS A 360 -4.39 -3.34 -14.87
CA HIS A 360 -3.87 -4.66 -15.19
C HIS A 360 -4.80 -5.79 -14.73
N THR A 361 -5.80 -6.13 -15.56
CA THR A 361 -6.79 -7.19 -15.23
C THR A 361 -6.15 -8.56 -15.02
N GLY A 362 -5.08 -8.91 -15.77
CA GLY A 362 -4.37 -10.18 -15.59
C GLY A 362 -3.81 -10.37 -14.18
N ARG A 363 -3.12 -9.36 -13.64
CA ARG A 363 -2.61 -9.41 -12.24
C ARG A 363 -3.76 -9.40 -11.22
N ALA A 364 -4.86 -8.71 -11.53
CA ALA A 364 -6.07 -8.76 -10.70
C ALA A 364 -6.65 -10.19 -10.65
N ARG A 365 -6.74 -10.89 -11.78
CA ARG A 365 -7.16 -12.32 -11.84
C ARG A 365 -6.25 -13.22 -11.00
N GLU A 366 -4.94 -13.11 -11.15
CA GLU A 366 -3.96 -13.90 -10.37
C GLU A 366 -4.13 -13.69 -8.86
N LYS A 367 -4.37 -12.45 -8.45
CA LYS A 367 -4.59 -12.12 -7.04
C LYS A 367 -5.93 -12.65 -6.53
N LEU A 368 -6.97 -12.59 -7.34
CA LEU A 368 -8.28 -13.17 -7.00
C LEU A 368 -8.23 -14.70 -6.95
N ASP A 369 -7.49 -15.37 -7.85
CA ASP A 369 -7.24 -16.81 -7.79
C ASP A 369 -6.59 -17.19 -6.44
N LEU A 370 -5.58 -16.42 -6.03
CA LEU A 370 -4.92 -16.61 -4.74
C LEU A 370 -5.88 -16.42 -3.55
N LEU A 371 -6.74 -15.41 -3.59
CA LEU A 371 -7.73 -15.18 -2.53
C LEU A 371 -8.78 -16.29 -2.49
N LEU A 372 -9.35 -16.68 -3.63
CA LEU A 372 -10.36 -17.72 -3.70
C LEU A 372 -9.82 -19.08 -3.25
N SER A 373 -8.52 -19.36 -3.45
CA SER A 373 -7.87 -20.55 -2.90
C SER A 373 -7.79 -20.58 -1.35
N GLN A 374 -8.06 -19.46 -0.70
CA GLN A 374 -8.12 -19.32 0.76
C GLN A 374 -9.56 -19.39 1.32
N GLN A 375 -10.54 -19.68 0.47
CA GLN A 375 -11.92 -19.91 0.86
C GLN A 375 -12.15 -21.40 1.15
N TYR A 376 -12.98 -21.69 2.13
CA TYR A 376 -13.43 -23.04 2.48
C TYR A 376 -14.75 -23.39 1.77
N LYS A 377 -15.07 -24.68 1.67
CA LYS A 377 -16.28 -25.20 1.00
C LYS A 377 -17.60 -24.67 1.58
N ASP A 378 -17.63 -24.33 2.85
CA ASP A 378 -18.79 -23.71 3.49
C ASP A 378 -18.94 -22.21 3.19
N GLY A 379 -17.96 -21.60 2.52
CA GLY A 379 -17.98 -20.21 2.08
C GLY A 379 -17.18 -19.24 2.94
N HIS A 380 -16.73 -19.61 4.16
CA HIS A 380 -15.88 -18.74 4.95
C HIS A 380 -14.45 -18.66 4.39
N THR A 381 -13.66 -17.70 4.87
CA THR A 381 -12.29 -17.47 4.39
C THR A 381 -11.33 -17.31 5.55
N ASN A 382 -10.05 -17.61 5.31
CA ASN A 382 -8.98 -17.18 6.21
C ASN A 382 -8.97 -15.67 6.36
N HIS A 383 -8.63 -15.17 7.53
CA HIS A 383 -8.52 -13.72 7.75
C HIS A 383 -7.28 -13.14 7.09
N TYR A 384 -6.12 -13.77 7.34
CA TYR A 384 -4.91 -13.55 6.57
C TYR A 384 -4.09 -14.85 6.49
N PHE A 385 -3.27 -14.95 5.48
CA PHE A 385 -2.49 -16.14 5.16
C PHE A 385 -1.09 -15.75 4.69
N PHE A 386 -0.20 -16.71 4.72
CA PHE A 386 1.16 -16.55 4.21
C PHE A 386 1.30 -17.37 2.92
N PRO A 387 1.67 -16.76 1.78
CA PRO A 387 1.88 -17.50 0.54
C PRO A 387 3.23 -18.24 0.55
N ILE A 388 3.53 -18.92 1.65
CA ILE A 388 4.78 -19.62 1.93
C ILE A 388 4.41 -20.91 2.64
N GLU A 389 4.87 -22.04 2.12
CA GLU A 389 4.62 -23.35 2.69
C GLU A 389 5.17 -23.46 4.12
N GLY A 390 4.39 -24.05 5.02
CA GLY A 390 4.74 -24.24 6.43
C GLY A 390 4.34 -23.11 7.38
N TYR A 391 3.67 -22.06 6.88
CA TYR A 391 3.09 -21.01 7.73
C TYR A 391 1.57 -21.13 7.76
N GLU A 392 1.02 -21.37 8.94
CA GLU A 392 -0.41 -21.54 9.14
C GLU A 392 -1.16 -20.21 8.96
N PRO A 393 -2.30 -20.22 8.26
CA PRO A 393 -3.15 -19.06 8.13
C PRO A 393 -3.82 -18.71 9.46
N VAL A 394 -4.28 -17.47 9.60
CA VAL A 394 -5.14 -17.06 10.72
C VAL A 394 -6.60 -17.27 10.35
N THR A 395 -7.21 -18.23 11.04
CA THR A 395 -8.54 -18.76 10.75
C THR A 395 -9.68 -18.05 11.49
N ARG A 396 -9.43 -16.84 12.04
CA ARG A 396 -10.50 -16.04 12.67
C ARG A 396 -11.53 -15.66 11.62
N ILE A 397 -12.77 -16.08 11.82
CA ILE A 397 -13.84 -15.82 10.85
C ILE A 397 -14.43 -14.44 11.08
N HIS A 398 -14.15 -13.51 10.15
CA HIS A 398 -14.76 -12.19 10.11
C HIS A 398 -16.00 -12.22 9.21
N SER A 399 -17.04 -11.54 9.62
CA SER A 399 -18.33 -11.60 8.93
C SER A 399 -18.36 -10.89 7.57
N ASP A 400 -17.39 -10.02 7.28
CA ASP A 400 -17.31 -9.27 6.04
C ASP A 400 -16.35 -9.85 4.99
N ASN A 401 -15.36 -10.65 5.40
CA ASN A 401 -14.26 -11.10 4.53
C ASN A 401 -14.72 -11.62 3.18
N HIS A 402 -15.63 -12.59 3.19
CA HIS A 402 -16.10 -13.32 2.01
C HIS A 402 -16.98 -12.47 1.08
N LEU A 403 -17.53 -11.35 1.53
CA LEU A 403 -18.30 -10.43 0.67
C LEU A 403 -17.41 -9.55 -0.21
N TRP A 404 -16.19 -9.25 0.23
CA TRP A 404 -15.27 -8.41 -0.55
C TRP A 404 -14.84 -9.05 -1.86
N VAL A 405 -14.68 -10.37 -1.90
CA VAL A 405 -14.30 -11.07 -3.14
C VAL A 405 -15.43 -11.07 -4.16
N VAL A 406 -16.69 -11.08 -3.72
CA VAL A 406 -17.86 -10.91 -4.63
C VAL A 406 -17.78 -9.57 -5.34
N MET A 407 -17.53 -8.48 -4.59
CA MET A 407 -17.41 -7.12 -5.14
C MET A 407 -16.21 -7.00 -6.10
N ALA A 408 -15.08 -7.62 -5.76
CA ALA A 408 -13.88 -7.58 -6.58
C ALA A 408 -14.02 -8.37 -7.89
N VAL A 409 -14.64 -9.56 -7.85
CA VAL A 409 -14.92 -10.36 -9.04
C VAL A 409 -15.95 -9.66 -9.93
N TYR A 410 -17.00 -9.08 -9.34
CA TYR A 410 -17.97 -8.28 -10.09
C TYR A 410 -17.27 -7.14 -10.84
N ALA A 411 -16.44 -6.36 -10.15
CA ALA A 411 -15.70 -5.25 -10.76
C ALA A 411 -14.80 -5.71 -11.92
N LEU A 412 -14.13 -6.86 -11.76
CA LEU A 412 -13.29 -7.44 -12.82
C LEU A 412 -14.14 -7.83 -14.05
N VAL A 413 -15.28 -8.50 -13.84
CA VAL A 413 -16.19 -8.90 -14.94
C VAL A 413 -16.73 -7.69 -15.68
N MET A 414 -17.09 -6.61 -14.95
CA MET A 414 -17.55 -5.37 -15.57
C MET A 414 -16.43 -4.66 -16.37
N GLU A 415 -15.20 -4.71 -15.90
CA GLU A 415 -14.06 -4.15 -16.64
C GLU A 415 -13.77 -4.93 -17.92
N GLU A 416 -13.72 -6.25 -17.84
CA GLU A 416 -13.35 -7.09 -18.97
C GLU A 416 -14.49 -7.31 -19.97
N GLY A 417 -15.75 -7.27 -19.54
CA GLY A 417 -16.92 -7.60 -20.36
C GLY A 417 -16.96 -9.06 -20.79
N GLN A 418 -16.45 -9.97 -19.97
CA GLN A 418 -16.33 -11.39 -20.25
C GLN A 418 -16.72 -12.23 -19.02
N LEU A 419 -17.39 -13.38 -19.26
CA LEU A 419 -17.85 -14.29 -18.19
C LEU A 419 -16.94 -15.52 -17.99
N ASP A 420 -15.84 -15.61 -18.75
CA ASP A 420 -14.94 -16.76 -18.72
C ASP A 420 -14.30 -16.94 -17.35
N TYR A 421 -13.97 -15.86 -16.66
CA TYR A 421 -13.41 -15.91 -15.30
C TYR A 421 -14.38 -16.59 -14.30
N LEU A 422 -15.68 -16.38 -14.41
CA LEU A 422 -16.68 -17.02 -13.55
C LEU A 422 -16.74 -18.56 -13.71
N LYS A 423 -16.31 -19.07 -14.87
CA LYS A 423 -16.29 -20.50 -15.19
C LYS A 423 -14.97 -21.19 -14.78
N ARG A 424 -13.96 -20.42 -14.39
CA ARG A 424 -12.64 -20.92 -14.02
C ARG A 424 -12.71 -21.71 -12.73
N ASP A 425 -12.14 -22.93 -12.72
CA ASP A 425 -12.08 -23.78 -11.53
C ASP A 425 -10.90 -23.37 -10.62
N ILE A 426 -11.21 -23.16 -9.34
CA ILE A 426 -10.26 -22.88 -8.29
C ILE A 426 -10.45 -23.87 -7.14
N LEU A 427 -9.34 -24.26 -6.50
CA LEU A 427 -9.34 -25.18 -5.36
C LEU A 427 -9.76 -24.43 -4.10
N PHE A 428 -10.75 -24.95 -3.36
CA PHE A 428 -11.02 -24.52 -2.00
C PHE A 428 -9.86 -24.90 -1.07
N CYS A 429 -9.69 -24.15 0.02
CA CYS A 429 -8.65 -24.38 1.02
C CYS A 429 -8.69 -25.81 1.59
N ASP A 430 -9.87 -26.40 1.68
CA ASP A 430 -10.15 -27.76 2.18
C ASP A 430 -10.38 -28.82 1.09
N GLY A 431 -9.88 -28.57 -0.15
CA GLY A 431 -9.52 -29.61 -1.10
C GLY A 431 -10.49 -29.97 -2.22
N GLU A 432 -11.59 -29.24 -2.45
CA GLU A 432 -12.49 -29.40 -3.61
C GLU A 432 -12.23 -28.31 -4.67
N LYS A 433 -12.35 -28.65 -5.97
CA LYS A 433 -12.36 -27.65 -7.04
C LYS A 433 -13.79 -27.27 -7.41
N ALA A 434 -14.01 -25.97 -7.57
CA ALA A 434 -15.27 -25.45 -8.08
C ALA A 434 -15.02 -24.19 -8.91
N SER A 435 -16.02 -23.83 -9.72
CA SER A 435 -15.95 -22.58 -10.49
C SER A 435 -15.92 -21.35 -9.59
N VAL A 436 -15.33 -20.26 -10.07
CA VAL A 436 -15.38 -18.96 -9.37
C VAL A 436 -16.82 -18.60 -9.03
N TRP A 437 -17.77 -18.84 -9.93
CA TRP A 437 -19.19 -18.62 -9.69
C TRP A 437 -19.70 -19.39 -8.46
N GLU A 438 -19.30 -20.66 -8.29
CA GLU A 438 -19.66 -21.45 -7.10
C GLU A 438 -19.03 -20.89 -5.83
N HIS A 439 -17.78 -20.41 -5.88
CA HIS A 439 -17.14 -19.71 -4.78
C HIS A 439 -17.95 -18.48 -4.33
N LEU A 440 -18.45 -17.67 -5.29
CA LEU A 440 -19.28 -16.51 -4.96
C LEU A 440 -20.63 -16.90 -4.35
N LYS A 441 -21.28 -17.96 -4.86
CA LYS A 441 -22.53 -18.48 -4.28
C LYS A 441 -22.33 -18.90 -2.81
N ARG A 442 -21.25 -19.64 -2.54
CA ARG A 442 -20.92 -20.07 -1.16
C ARG A 442 -20.60 -18.90 -0.24
N SER A 443 -19.98 -17.83 -0.75
CA SER A 443 -19.80 -16.59 0.02
C SER A 443 -21.12 -16.00 0.49
N ILE A 444 -22.14 -15.98 -0.37
CA ILE A 444 -23.48 -15.48 -0.01
C ILE A 444 -24.17 -16.43 0.95
N ASP A 445 -24.13 -17.73 0.68
CA ASP A 445 -24.79 -18.75 1.51
C ASP A 445 -24.21 -18.81 2.92
N PHE A 446 -22.91 -18.58 3.08
CA PHE A 446 -22.27 -18.49 4.40
C PHE A 446 -22.88 -17.39 5.27
N VAL A 447 -23.20 -16.21 4.70
CA VAL A 447 -23.86 -15.14 5.45
C VAL A 447 -25.24 -15.61 5.94
N TYR A 448 -26.01 -16.29 5.07
CA TYR A 448 -27.35 -16.77 5.44
C TYR A 448 -27.34 -17.92 6.45
N GLN A 449 -26.27 -18.71 6.53
CA GLN A 449 -26.06 -19.70 7.60
C GLN A 449 -25.73 -19.03 8.94
N ASN A 450 -25.36 -17.74 8.94
CA ASN A 450 -24.96 -16.97 10.12
C ASN A 450 -25.84 -15.73 10.31
N ILE A 451 -27.16 -15.92 10.33
CA ILE A 451 -28.15 -14.89 10.63
C ILE A 451 -28.55 -14.96 12.09
N GLY A 452 -28.60 -13.83 12.78
CA GLY A 452 -28.96 -13.72 14.18
C GLY A 452 -30.47 -13.55 14.41
N THR A 453 -30.84 -13.31 15.65
CA THR A 453 -32.24 -13.29 16.12
C THR A 453 -33.06 -12.11 15.59
N HIS A 454 -32.43 -11.02 15.22
CA HIS A 454 -33.10 -9.86 14.60
C HIS A 454 -33.18 -10.00 13.07
N GLY A 455 -32.61 -11.05 12.49
CA GLY A 455 -32.58 -11.30 11.06
C GLY A 455 -31.42 -10.60 10.35
N LEU A 456 -30.41 -10.14 11.09
CA LEU A 456 -29.20 -9.51 10.56
C LEU A 456 -28.02 -10.50 10.60
N PRO A 457 -26.99 -10.34 9.77
CA PRO A 457 -25.79 -11.17 9.83
C PRO A 457 -25.09 -11.08 11.19
N LEU A 458 -24.64 -12.20 11.73
CA LEU A 458 -23.85 -12.24 12.95
C LEU A 458 -22.52 -11.50 12.76
N MET A 459 -22.03 -10.85 13.82
CA MET A 459 -20.72 -10.18 13.84
C MET A 459 -19.58 -11.20 13.74
N LEU A 460 -19.77 -12.44 14.21
CA LEU A 460 -18.73 -13.45 14.34
C LEU A 460 -17.54 -12.94 15.18
N HIS A 461 -16.29 -13.14 14.72
CA HIS A 461 -15.16 -12.59 15.48
C HIS A 461 -15.18 -11.06 15.49
N SER A 462 -15.36 -10.43 14.34
CA SER A 462 -15.71 -9.03 14.11
C SER A 462 -16.11 -8.85 12.65
N ASP A 463 -16.56 -7.68 12.26
CA ASP A 463 -16.64 -7.30 10.86
C ASP A 463 -15.39 -6.47 10.45
N TRP A 464 -15.51 -5.59 9.46
CA TRP A 464 -14.42 -4.72 9.01
C TRP A 464 -13.83 -3.82 10.13
N ASN A 465 -14.58 -3.56 11.19
CA ASN A 465 -14.09 -2.87 12.38
C ASN A 465 -13.48 -3.87 13.36
N ASP A 466 -12.18 -4.08 13.30
CA ASP A 466 -11.45 -5.03 14.15
C ASP A 466 -11.69 -4.81 15.66
N MET A 467 -11.91 -3.55 16.07
CA MET A 467 -12.18 -3.25 17.49
C MET A 467 -13.48 -3.85 18.02
N LEU A 468 -14.39 -4.31 17.14
CA LEU A 468 -15.68 -4.89 17.53
C LEU A 468 -15.62 -6.39 17.87
N TYR A 469 -14.42 -6.96 18.04
CA TYR A 469 -14.23 -8.39 18.36
C TYR A 469 -14.90 -8.86 19.66
N LYS A 470 -15.39 -7.92 20.48
CA LYS A 470 -16.11 -8.22 21.74
C LYS A 470 -17.63 -8.22 21.60
N VAL A 471 -18.16 -7.82 20.47
CA VAL A 471 -19.61 -7.62 20.27
C VAL A 471 -20.38 -8.94 20.19
N CYS A 472 -19.73 -10.01 19.69
CA CYS A 472 -20.34 -11.33 19.45
C CYS A 472 -19.52 -12.47 20.11
N ARG A 473 -19.12 -12.32 21.37
CA ARG A 473 -18.37 -13.35 22.10
C ARG A 473 -19.16 -14.59 22.41
N GLU A 474 -20.48 -14.43 22.60
CA GLU A 474 -21.42 -15.52 22.86
C GLU A 474 -22.18 -15.97 21.59
N GLY A 475 -21.78 -15.44 20.42
CA GLY A 475 -22.31 -15.81 19.13
C GLY A 475 -23.68 -15.23 18.77
N ARG A 476 -24.13 -14.15 19.43
CA ARG A 476 -25.46 -13.56 19.21
C ARG A 476 -25.42 -12.14 18.62
N GLY A 477 -24.31 -11.42 18.79
CA GLY A 477 -24.15 -10.07 18.27
C GLY A 477 -24.23 -10.00 16.74
N GLU A 478 -24.92 -9.00 16.18
CA GLU A 478 -25.21 -8.86 14.76
C GLU A 478 -24.61 -7.56 14.17
N SER A 479 -24.21 -7.60 12.90
CA SER A 479 -23.64 -6.46 12.19
C SER A 479 -24.63 -5.82 11.22
N VAL A 480 -24.94 -4.55 11.44
CA VAL A 480 -25.74 -3.74 10.52
C VAL A 480 -24.94 -3.40 9.25
N MET A 481 -23.64 -3.16 9.39
CA MET A 481 -22.79 -2.88 8.24
C MET A 481 -22.74 -4.07 7.27
N VAL A 482 -22.58 -5.29 7.78
CA VAL A 482 -22.53 -6.49 6.94
C VAL A 482 -23.88 -6.77 6.28
N ALA A 483 -25.00 -6.42 6.93
CA ALA A 483 -26.33 -6.50 6.29
C ALA A 483 -26.40 -5.60 5.03
N PHE A 484 -25.86 -4.38 5.10
CA PHE A 484 -25.77 -3.50 3.94
C PHE A 484 -24.77 -4.00 2.89
N MET A 485 -23.61 -4.51 3.31
CA MET A 485 -22.65 -5.12 2.38
C MET A 485 -23.25 -6.30 1.64
N LEU A 486 -23.98 -7.17 2.33
CA LEU A 486 -24.71 -8.27 1.73
C LEU A 486 -25.70 -7.76 0.66
N GLY A 487 -26.39 -6.64 0.93
CA GLY A 487 -27.29 -6.04 -0.05
C GLY A 487 -26.61 -5.63 -1.35
N LEU A 488 -25.43 -5.00 -1.27
CA LEU A 488 -24.66 -4.68 -2.47
C LEU A 488 -24.22 -5.97 -3.21
N ALA A 489 -23.71 -6.95 -2.47
CA ALA A 489 -23.29 -8.22 -3.06
C ALA A 489 -24.45 -8.99 -3.74
N LEU A 490 -25.64 -9.00 -3.14
CA LEU A 490 -26.83 -9.62 -3.73
C LEU A 490 -27.25 -8.97 -5.06
N ARG A 491 -27.21 -7.64 -5.17
CA ARG A 491 -27.46 -6.93 -6.44
C ARG A 491 -26.44 -7.30 -7.51
N GLN A 492 -25.16 -7.36 -7.14
CA GLN A 492 -24.09 -7.76 -8.04
C GLN A 492 -24.23 -9.22 -8.48
N MET A 493 -24.58 -10.12 -7.56
CA MET A 493 -24.85 -11.53 -7.88
C MET A 493 -26.06 -11.70 -8.79
N ALA A 494 -27.11 -10.90 -8.61
CA ALA A 494 -28.30 -10.93 -9.48
C ALA A 494 -27.95 -10.53 -10.92
N GLU A 495 -27.17 -9.46 -11.10
CA GLU A 495 -26.70 -9.01 -12.43
C GLU A 495 -25.80 -10.06 -13.09
N LEU A 496 -24.84 -10.64 -12.35
CA LEU A 496 -23.99 -11.72 -12.87
C LEU A 496 -24.79 -12.97 -13.26
N ALA A 497 -25.79 -13.36 -12.45
CA ALA A 497 -26.67 -14.49 -12.77
C ALA A 497 -27.51 -14.24 -14.03
N GLU A 498 -28.05 -13.02 -14.19
CA GLU A 498 -28.77 -12.62 -15.42
C GLU A 498 -27.87 -12.72 -16.65
N LEU A 499 -26.64 -12.21 -16.57
CA LEU A 499 -25.64 -12.27 -17.65
C LEU A 499 -25.24 -13.72 -17.99
N MET A 500 -25.24 -14.63 -17.00
CA MET A 500 -24.97 -16.05 -17.19
C MET A 500 -26.21 -16.83 -17.68
N GLY A 501 -27.39 -16.27 -17.62
CA GLY A 501 -28.66 -16.94 -17.92
C GLY A 501 -29.08 -17.94 -16.83
N GLU A 502 -28.67 -17.72 -15.58
CA GLU A 502 -29.02 -18.59 -14.44
C GLU A 502 -30.24 -18.06 -13.66
N GLU A 503 -31.17 -18.96 -13.34
CA GLU A 503 -32.27 -18.65 -12.43
C GLU A 503 -31.70 -18.39 -11.01
N ASN A 504 -32.22 -17.34 -10.36
CA ASN A 504 -31.76 -16.96 -9.04
C ASN A 504 -32.86 -16.25 -8.23
N ASP A 505 -32.61 -16.12 -6.91
CA ASP A 505 -33.50 -15.42 -5.97
C ASP A 505 -32.81 -14.21 -5.27
N TYR A 506 -31.67 -13.76 -5.80
CA TYR A 506 -30.84 -12.73 -5.14
C TYR A 506 -31.60 -11.41 -4.93
N LEU A 507 -32.41 -10.97 -5.87
CA LEU A 507 -33.22 -9.75 -5.70
C LEU A 507 -34.33 -9.93 -4.65
N ALA A 508 -34.92 -11.13 -4.51
CA ALA A 508 -35.87 -11.40 -3.44
C ALA A 508 -35.19 -11.40 -2.05
N ARG A 509 -34.01 -11.98 -1.96
CA ARG A 509 -33.17 -11.93 -0.74
C ARG A 509 -32.76 -10.49 -0.42
N TYR A 510 -32.43 -9.69 -1.43
CA TYR A 510 -32.11 -8.27 -1.26
C TYR A 510 -33.29 -7.50 -0.65
N GLU A 511 -34.49 -7.62 -1.18
CA GLU A 511 -35.67 -6.91 -0.66
C GLU A 511 -36.03 -7.37 0.75
N ALA A 512 -35.92 -8.67 1.07
CA ALA A 512 -36.15 -9.18 2.41
C ALA A 512 -35.14 -8.63 3.44
N MET A 513 -33.85 -8.57 3.11
CA MET A 513 -32.83 -7.99 3.98
C MET A 513 -33.01 -6.49 4.12
N LYS A 514 -33.36 -5.78 3.05
CA LYS A 514 -33.67 -4.35 3.06
C LYS A 514 -34.84 -4.01 3.97
N GLU A 515 -35.92 -4.79 3.92
CA GLU A 515 -37.04 -4.64 4.86
C GLU A 515 -36.57 -4.84 6.30
N THR A 516 -35.83 -5.92 6.55
CA THR A 516 -35.33 -6.26 7.88
C THR A 516 -34.44 -5.18 8.46
N VAL A 517 -33.40 -4.74 7.76
CA VAL A 517 -32.45 -3.75 8.28
C VAL A 517 -33.11 -2.38 8.52
N ASN A 518 -34.06 -2.00 7.66
CA ASN A 518 -34.79 -0.75 7.84
C ASN A 518 -35.80 -0.77 9.01
N ARG A 519 -36.33 -1.94 9.31
CA ARG A 519 -37.22 -2.13 10.46
C ARG A 519 -36.44 -2.18 11.77
N VAL A 520 -35.30 -2.87 11.78
CA VAL A 520 -34.54 -3.20 13.00
C VAL A 520 -33.54 -2.10 13.38
N ALA A 521 -32.78 -1.57 12.42
CA ALA A 521 -31.60 -0.78 12.70
C ALA A 521 -31.80 0.73 12.62
N TRP A 522 -32.96 1.25 12.19
CA TRP A 522 -33.21 2.69 12.09
C TRP A 522 -33.54 3.33 13.43
N ASP A 523 -32.72 4.26 13.94
CA ASP A 523 -32.87 4.97 15.22
C ASP A 523 -33.43 6.41 15.06
N GLY A 524 -34.23 6.63 14.00
CA GLY A 524 -34.95 7.91 13.76
C GLY A 524 -34.14 8.99 13.03
N GLU A 525 -32.81 9.01 13.11
CA GLU A 525 -31.95 9.95 12.38
C GLU A 525 -30.79 9.26 11.65
N TRP A 526 -30.38 8.07 12.12
CA TRP A 526 -29.31 7.29 11.53
C TRP A 526 -29.50 5.80 11.81
N TYR A 527 -28.71 4.94 11.18
CA TYR A 527 -28.72 3.50 11.43
C TYR A 527 -27.79 3.13 12.57
N ALA A 528 -28.25 2.25 13.44
CA ALA A 528 -27.45 1.59 14.45
C ALA A 528 -26.23 0.90 13.82
N ARG A 529 -25.19 0.63 14.62
CA ARG A 529 -23.99 -0.04 14.13
C ARG A 529 -24.06 -1.57 14.22
N ALA A 530 -24.57 -2.06 15.33
CA ALA A 530 -24.61 -3.50 15.65
C ALA A 530 -25.61 -3.77 16.76
N THR A 531 -25.95 -5.05 16.98
CA THR A 531 -26.47 -5.56 18.25
C THR A 531 -25.37 -6.28 19.00
N MET A 532 -25.35 -6.19 20.33
CA MET A 532 -24.43 -6.92 21.20
C MET A 532 -25.04 -8.28 21.61
N ASP A 533 -24.26 -9.17 22.21
CA ASP A 533 -24.71 -10.47 22.72
C ASP A 533 -25.89 -10.38 23.72
N ASP A 534 -26.01 -9.30 24.46
CA ASP A 534 -27.11 -9.02 25.40
C ASP A 534 -28.36 -8.39 24.74
N GLY A 535 -28.34 -8.24 23.41
CA GLY A 535 -29.44 -7.65 22.62
C GLY A 535 -29.47 -6.13 22.59
N ARG A 536 -28.55 -5.42 23.28
CA ARG A 536 -28.45 -3.95 23.19
C ARG A 536 -27.92 -3.53 21.82
N PHE A 537 -28.45 -2.41 21.34
CA PHE A 537 -27.94 -1.78 20.12
C PHE A 537 -26.74 -0.89 20.42
N LEU A 538 -25.70 -1.02 19.64
CA LEU A 538 -24.56 -0.12 19.57
C LEU A 538 -24.78 0.89 18.44
N GLY A 539 -24.40 2.15 18.66
CA GLY A 539 -24.52 3.18 17.62
C GLY A 539 -25.92 3.80 17.54
N VAL A 540 -26.62 3.96 18.68
CA VAL A 540 -27.95 4.57 18.81
C VAL A 540 -27.91 5.79 19.73
N LYS A 541 -28.87 6.70 19.57
CA LYS A 541 -28.94 7.99 20.30
C LYS A 541 -28.94 7.88 21.82
N ARG A 542 -29.55 6.80 22.35
CA ARG A 542 -29.66 6.57 23.80
C ARG A 542 -28.35 6.18 24.48
N GLU A 543 -27.38 5.68 23.72
CA GLU A 543 -26.08 5.29 24.27
C GLU A 543 -25.29 6.54 24.70
N PRO A 544 -24.49 6.46 25.79
CA PRO A 544 -23.72 7.61 26.26
C PRO A 544 -22.54 7.94 25.32
N MET A 545 -21.97 6.92 24.66
CA MET A 545 -20.81 7.00 23.77
C MET A 545 -21.06 6.26 22.47
N ALA A 546 -20.23 6.49 21.46
CA ALA A 546 -20.33 5.85 20.16
C ALA A 546 -21.73 5.86 19.55
N LYS A 547 -22.43 7.02 19.69
CA LYS A 547 -23.84 7.18 19.29
C LYS A 547 -24.05 7.04 17.79
N ILE A 548 -23.10 7.53 17.00
CA ILE A 548 -23.15 7.47 15.54
C ILE A 548 -21.84 6.91 14.99
N TRP A 549 -21.96 6.02 14.01
CA TRP A 549 -20.86 5.38 13.31
C TRP A 549 -20.93 5.67 11.82
N LEU A 550 -19.80 6.07 11.22
CA LEU A 550 -19.71 6.40 9.81
C LEU A 550 -20.12 5.21 8.90
N ASN A 551 -19.59 4.04 9.20
CA ASN A 551 -19.71 2.87 8.33
C ASN A 551 -21.16 2.43 8.06
N ALA A 552 -22.02 2.41 9.09
CA ALA A 552 -23.41 2.01 8.91
C ALA A 552 -24.16 2.98 7.99
N GLN A 553 -23.88 4.28 8.07
CA GLN A 553 -24.56 5.31 7.27
C GLN A 553 -24.12 5.26 5.80
N THR A 554 -22.82 5.17 5.57
CA THR A 554 -22.27 5.12 4.21
C THR A 554 -22.71 3.86 3.47
N TRP A 555 -22.60 2.69 4.12
CA TRP A 555 -23.00 1.41 3.51
C TRP A 555 -24.52 1.29 3.31
N ALA A 556 -25.34 1.96 4.11
CA ALA A 556 -26.79 2.06 3.87
C ALA A 556 -27.10 2.72 2.52
N VAL A 557 -26.30 3.73 2.13
CA VAL A 557 -26.39 4.39 0.82
C VAL A 557 -25.78 3.55 -0.29
N LEU A 558 -24.56 3.03 -0.11
CA LEU A 558 -23.84 2.25 -1.12
C LEU A 558 -24.63 1.00 -1.56
N SER A 559 -25.29 0.34 -0.62
CA SER A 559 -26.13 -0.83 -0.92
C SER A 559 -27.44 -0.49 -1.65
N GLY A 560 -27.89 0.77 -1.60
CA GLY A 560 -29.22 1.18 -2.07
C GLY A 560 -30.38 0.68 -1.19
N MET A 561 -30.08 0.12 -0.01
CA MET A 561 -31.12 -0.39 0.89
C MET A 561 -31.82 0.71 1.71
N ALA A 562 -31.16 1.84 1.97
CA ALA A 562 -31.79 2.95 2.66
C ALA A 562 -32.85 3.61 1.77
N PRO A 563 -34.09 3.83 2.24
CA PRO A 563 -35.05 4.70 1.56
C PRO A 563 -34.44 6.09 1.37
N ALA A 564 -34.73 6.76 0.27
CA ALA A 564 -34.11 8.05 -0.10
C ALA A 564 -34.11 9.08 1.04
N GLN A 565 -35.22 9.26 1.73
CA GLN A 565 -35.32 10.18 2.86
C GLN A 565 -34.35 9.80 3.98
N ARG A 566 -34.25 8.51 4.35
CA ARG A 566 -33.33 8.04 5.41
C ARG A 566 -31.89 8.12 4.99
N ALA A 567 -31.59 7.84 3.71
CA ALA A 567 -30.24 7.98 3.16
C ALA A 567 -29.74 9.43 3.28
N HIS A 568 -30.56 10.40 2.87
CA HIS A 568 -30.24 11.83 3.04
C HIS A 568 -30.07 12.21 4.51
N GLN A 569 -30.99 11.79 5.38
CA GLN A 569 -30.97 12.11 6.81
C GLN A 569 -29.75 11.49 7.52
N ALA A 570 -29.40 10.25 7.21
CA ALA A 570 -28.22 9.56 7.75
C ALA A 570 -26.92 10.30 7.39
N MET A 571 -26.78 10.72 6.12
CA MET A 571 -25.60 11.46 5.67
C MET A 571 -25.58 12.92 6.17
N ASP A 572 -26.75 13.54 6.44
CA ASP A 572 -26.82 14.83 7.13
C ASP A 572 -26.37 14.69 8.59
N SER A 573 -26.68 13.57 9.25
CA SER A 573 -26.18 13.26 10.59
C SER A 573 -24.67 13.01 10.59
N VAL A 574 -24.12 12.34 9.59
CA VAL A 574 -22.68 12.19 9.38
C VAL A 574 -22.02 13.58 9.31
N ARG A 575 -22.53 14.48 8.48
CA ARG A 575 -21.99 15.84 8.37
C ARG A 575 -22.03 16.59 9.71
N ARG A 576 -23.15 16.48 10.41
CA ARG A 576 -23.39 17.23 11.66
C ARG A 576 -22.50 16.78 12.81
N TYR A 577 -22.29 15.47 12.96
CA TYR A 577 -21.66 14.89 14.15
C TYR A 577 -20.24 14.40 13.91
N LEU A 578 -19.91 13.98 12.66
CA LEU A 578 -18.65 13.32 12.38
C LEU A 578 -17.67 14.18 11.57
N ASN A 579 -18.14 15.17 10.78
CA ASN A 579 -17.24 15.95 9.92
C ASN A 579 -16.31 16.86 10.76
N THR A 580 -15.05 16.91 10.35
CA THR A 580 -14.00 17.76 10.92
C THR A 580 -13.24 18.48 9.81
N PRO A 581 -12.40 19.47 10.11
CA PRO A 581 -11.57 20.10 9.07
C PRO A 581 -10.58 19.19 8.35
N LEU A 582 -10.33 17.97 8.88
CA LEU A 582 -9.35 17.01 8.37
C LEU A 582 -9.98 15.67 7.93
N GLY A 583 -11.29 15.66 7.70
CA GLY A 583 -12.07 14.50 7.30
C GLY A 583 -13.09 14.08 8.34
N ILE A 584 -13.74 12.94 8.11
CA ILE A 584 -14.88 12.46 8.89
C ILE A 584 -14.41 11.47 9.95
N LYS A 585 -14.75 11.73 11.23
CA LYS A 585 -14.49 10.78 12.33
C LYS A 585 -15.23 9.47 12.11
N LYS A 586 -14.65 8.37 12.55
CA LYS A 586 -15.28 7.06 12.45
C LYS A 586 -16.48 6.89 13.37
N ILE A 587 -16.40 7.45 14.59
CA ILE A 587 -17.45 7.41 15.62
C ILE A 587 -17.51 8.72 16.41
N ASP A 588 -18.66 9.00 17.00
CA ASP A 588 -18.88 10.13 17.93
C ASP A 588 -19.89 9.79 19.04
N PRO A 589 -19.65 10.18 20.30
CA PRO A 589 -18.34 10.47 20.92
C PRO A 589 -17.43 9.24 20.93
N ALA A 590 -16.12 9.43 21.02
CA ALA A 590 -15.18 8.31 21.21
C ALA A 590 -15.47 7.57 22.52
N MET A 591 -15.23 6.25 22.51
CA MET A 591 -15.48 5.39 23.65
C MET A 591 -14.41 5.53 24.73
N VAL A 592 -14.85 5.58 25.99
CA VAL A 592 -13.98 5.51 27.17
C VAL A 592 -14.65 4.60 28.18
N ASP A 593 -13.95 3.55 28.59
CA ASP A 593 -14.45 2.61 29.60
C ASP A 593 -15.88 2.10 29.32
N TYR A 594 -16.22 1.95 28.02
CA TYR A 594 -17.55 1.58 27.56
C TYR A 594 -17.55 0.14 27.01
N PRO A 595 -18.51 -0.73 27.38
CA PRO A 595 -19.66 -0.48 28.26
C PRO A 595 -19.32 -0.41 29.75
N THR A 596 -18.16 -0.95 30.18
CA THR A 596 -17.65 -0.84 31.54
C THR A 596 -16.14 -0.67 31.56
N PRO A 597 -15.54 -0.09 32.63
CA PRO A 597 -14.09 0.04 32.75
C PRO A 597 -13.35 -1.30 32.78
N GLU A 598 -13.97 -2.34 33.32
CA GLU A 598 -13.36 -3.67 33.48
C GLU A 598 -13.30 -4.44 32.14
N ASP A 599 -14.26 -4.18 31.27
CA ASP A 599 -14.35 -4.82 29.93
C ASP A 599 -14.78 -3.85 28.85
N PRO A 600 -13.94 -2.85 28.50
CA PRO A 600 -14.27 -1.89 27.47
C PRO A 600 -14.24 -2.55 26.08
N LEU A 601 -15.07 -2.06 25.15
CA LEU A 601 -15.09 -2.55 23.76
C LEU A 601 -13.76 -2.29 23.03
N THR A 602 -13.05 -1.25 23.41
CA THR A 602 -11.78 -0.90 22.80
C THR A 602 -10.76 -0.42 23.82
N TYR A 603 -9.49 -0.67 23.55
CA TYR A 603 -8.34 -0.11 24.26
C TYR A 603 -7.67 1.05 23.52
N TYR A 604 -8.20 1.44 22.34
CA TYR A 604 -7.71 2.63 21.66
C TYR A 604 -8.04 3.90 22.46
N ASN A 605 -7.05 4.76 22.62
CA ASN A 605 -7.28 6.08 23.19
C ASN A 605 -8.26 6.89 22.34
N LYS A 606 -8.94 7.89 22.95
CA LYS A 606 -9.85 8.79 22.23
C LYS A 606 -9.14 9.46 21.05
N GLY A 607 -9.81 9.51 19.93
CA GLY A 607 -9.31 10.11 18.70
C GLY A 607 -8.19 9.32 18.03
N CYS A 608 -7.92 8.07 18.46
CA CYS A 608 -6.86 7.23 17.90
C CYS A 608 -7.43 5.97 17.24
N GLY A 609 -6.78 5.49 16.18
CA GLY A 609 -7.15 4.25 15.50
C GLY A 609 -8.62 4.22 15.08
N GLU A 610 -9.37 3.22 15.54
CA GLU A 610 -10.81 3.14 15.25
C GLU A 610 -11.70 3.93 16.22
N ASN A 611 -11.13 4.49 17.30
CA ASN A 611 -11.89 5.15 18.37
C ASN A 611 -11.95 6.67 18.21
N GLY A 612 -12.74 7.15 17.24
CA GLY A 612 -12.98 8.60 17.03
C GLY A 612 -11.91 9.31 16.21
N SER A 613 -10.96 8.57 15.57
CA SER A 613 -10.07 9.16 14.58
C SER A 613 -10.80 9.38 13.24
N VAL A 614 -10.20 10.19 12.37
CA VAL A 614 -10.51 10.19 10.94
C VAL A 614 -9.88 8.96 10.33
N PHE A 615 -10.67 7.90 10.14
CA PHE A 615 -10.21 6.68 9.52
C PHE A 615 -10.36 6.82 8.00
N CYS A 616 -9.25 7.12 7.31
CA CYS A 616 -9.27 7.63 5.94
C CYS A 616 -9.93 6.68 4.93
N HIS A 617 -9.75 5.37 5.10
CA HIS A 617 -10.37 4.35 4.26
C HIS A 617 -11.92 4.48 4.26
N ALA A 618 -12.55 4.60 5.44
CA ALA A 618 -14.00 4.73 5.56
C ALA A 618 -14.53 6.07 5.02
N ASN A 619 -13.70 7.10 4.95
CA ASN A 619 -14.03 8.39 4.37
C ASN A 619 -14.28 8.32 2.87
N ALA A 620 -13.58 7.44 2.15
CA ALA A 620 -13.83 7.23 0.72
C ALA A 620 -15.27 6.75 0.47
N TRP A 621 -15.82 5.92 1.36
CA TRP A 621 -17.23 5.50 1.28
C TRP A 621 -18.20 6.65 1.52
N ALA A 622 -17.82 7.65 2.31
CA ALA A 622 -18.64 8.85 2.49
C ALA A 622 -18.65 9.73 1.23
N VAL A 623 -17.52 9.85 0.54
CA VAL A 623 -17.45 10.49 -0.78
C VAL A 623 -18.39 9.78 -1.77
N ILE A 624 -18.32 8.46 -1.84
CA ILE A 624 -19.18 7.64 -2.71
C ILE A 624 -20.66 7.84 -2.35
N ALA A 625 -20.99 7.80 -1.06
CA ALA A 625 -22.37 7.98 -0.59
C ALA A 625 -22.93 9.34 -0.99
N GLU A 626 -22.17 10.43 -0.85
CA GLU A 626 -22.62 11.77 -1.26
C GLU A 626 -22.75 11.88 -2.79
N CYS A 627 -21.89 11.22 -3.55
CA CYS A 627 -22.04 11.13 -5.01
C CYS A 627 -23.32 10.41 -5.39
N LEU A 628 -23.64 9.28 -4.77
CA LEU A 628 -24.87 8.52 -5.02
C LEU A 628 -26.14 9.30 -4.62
N LEU A 629 -26.02 10.25 -3.71
CA LEU A 629 -27.10 11.18 -3.33
C LEU A 629 -27.15 12.46 -4.20
N GLY A 630 -26.26 12.59 -5.20
CA GLY A 630 -26.19 13.75 -6.09
C GLY A 630 -25.63 15.02 -5.41
N ARG A 631 -24.86 14.87 -4.33
CA ARG A 631 -24.35 15.99 -3.53
C ARG A 631 -22.88 16.27 -3.82
N GLY A 632 -22.57 16.68 -5.05
CA GLY A 632 -21.18 16.85 -5.53
C GLY A 632 -20.33 17.82 -4.71
N GLU A 633 -20.90 18.90 -4.17
CA GLU A 633 -20.18 19.83 -3.30
C GLU A 633 -19.69 19.16 -2.01
N ARG A 634 -20.52 18.32 -1.35
CA ARG A 634 -20.14 17.59 -0.15
C ARG A 634 -19.16 16.47 -0.45
N ALA A 635 -19.38 15.75 -1.55
CA ALA A 635 -18.47 14.71 -2.00
C ALA A 635 -17.07 15.28 -2.23
N TRP A 636 -16.97 16.44 -2.89
CA TRP A 636 -15.71 17.15 -3.09
C TRP A 636 -15.11 17.67 -1.77
N GLU A 637 -15.92 18.23 -0.86
CA GLU A 637 -15.48 18.66 0.47
C GLU A 637 -14.77 17.49 1.18
N TYR A 638 -15.40 16.32 1.26
CA TYR A 638 -14.85 15.14 1.93
C TYR A 638 -13.62 14.57 1.24
N TYR A 639 -13.62 14.55 -0.10
CA TYR A 639 -12.47 14.09 -0.87
C TYR A 639 -11.26 15.02 -0.67
N SER A 640 -11.47 16.33 -0.80
CA SER A 640 -10.40 17.32 -0.73
C SER A 640 -9.77 17.45 0.66
N GLN A 641 -10.55 17.20 1.74
CA GLN A 641 -10.04 17.16 3.11
C GLN A 641 -8.97 16.09 3.33
N LEU A 642 -9.04 14.98 2.58
CA LEU A 642 -8.12 13.85 2.72
C LEU A 642 -6.96 13.86 1.73
N LEU A 643 -6.93 14.76 0.75
CA LEU A 643 -5.75 14.91 -0.11
C LEU A 643 -4.54 15.18 0.79
N PRO A 644 -3.47 14.36 0.74
CA PRO A 644 -2.38 14.42 1.72
C PRO A 644 -1.75 15.81 1.84
N MET A 645 -1.55 16.51 0.73
CA MET A 645 -1.03 17.88 0.72
C MET A 645 -2.00 18.88 1.37
N ASN A 646 -3.32 18.72 1.20
CA ASN A 646 -4.33 19.60 1.82
C ASN A 646 -4.40 19.36 3.32
N ALA A 647 -4.43 18.08 3.73
CA ALA A 647 -4.46 17.68 5.13
C ALA A 647 -3.19 18.16 5.86
N GLN A 648 -2.01 17.99 5.23
CA GLN A 648 -0.76 18.48 5.78
C GLN A 648 -0.73 20.01 5.89
N ALA A 649 -1.17 20.74 4.85
CA ALA A 649 -1.25 22.20 4.89
C ALA A 649 -2.21 22.69 6.00
N LYS A 650 -3.32 21.99 6.22
CA LYS A 650 -4.33 22.31 7.24
C LYS A 650 -3.86 22.01 8.66
N ALA A 651 -3.23 20.86 8.89
CA ALA A 651 -2.75 20.43 10.21
C ALA A 651 -1.40 21.07 10.57
N GLY A 652 -0.61 21.46 9.59
CA GLY A 652 0.78 21.83 9.71
C GLY A 652 1.72 20.61 9.58
N GLU A 653 2.81 20.76 8.86
CA GLU A 653 3.75 19.67 8.52
C GLU A 653 4.22 18.87 9.74
N TRP A 654 4.70 19.55 10.80
CA TRP A 654 5.19 18.93 12.03
C TRP A 654 4.10 18.29 12.89
N ARG A 655 2.84 18.65 12.65
CA ARG A 655 1.68 18.00 13.29
C ARG A 655 1.23 16.80 12.47
N TYR A 656 1.12 16.95 11.14
CA TYR A 656 0.69 15.88 10.25
C TYR A 656 1.70 14.74 10.19
N LYS A 657 2.96 15.04 10.05
CA LYS A 657 4.14 14.17 10.01
C LYS A 657 4.27 13.23 8.81
N ALA A 658 3.18 12.64 8.31
CA ALA A 658 3.23 11.72 7.19
C ALA A 658 3.58 12.43 5.88
N GLU A 659 3.93 11.64 4.88
CA GLU A 659 4.27 12.08 3.53
C GLU A 659 3.12 12.85 2.88
N PRO A 660 3.39 13.96 2.16
CA PRO A 660 2.37 14.75 1.48
C PRO A 660 1.90 14.17 0.14
N TYR A 661 2.48 13.07 -0.32
CA TYR A 661 2.23 12.47 -1.63
C TYR A 661 1.54 11.11 -1.58
N VAL A 662 1.20 10.60 -0.39
CA VAL A 662 0.49 9.33 -0.21
C VAL A 662 -0.53 9.42 0.90
N TYR A 663 -1.62 8.68 0.75
CA TYR A 663 -2.64 8.58 1.77
C TYR A 663 -2.17 7.85 3.01
N SER A 664 -2.68 8.28 4.16
CA SER A 664 -2.53 7.62 5.46
C SER A 664 -3.75 6.75 5.80
N SER A 665 -3.58 5.80 6.70
CA SER A 665 -4.68 4.97 7.22
C SER A 665 -5.64 5.79 8.08
N ASN A 666 -5.09 6.64 8.95
CA ASN A 666 -5.90 7.48 9.83
C ASN A 666 -5.17 8.78 10.20
N ILE A 667 -5.97 9.78 10.56
CA ILE A 667 -5.53 11.04 11.16
C ILE A 667 -6.17 11.10 12.54
N PHE A 668 -5.40 11.44 13.58
CA PHE A 668 -5.92 11.55 14.94
C PHE A 668 -7.06 12.55 15.00
N GLY A 669 -8.14 12.17 15.66
CA GLY A 669 -9.38 12.94 15.76
C GLY A 669 -9.34 14.07 16.77
N PRO A 670 -10.37 14.94 16.79
CA PRO A 670 -10.42 16.12 17.66
C PRO A 670 -10.37 15.83 19.17
N GLU A 671 -10.72 14.61 19.58
CA GLU A 671 -10.71 14.21 20.99
C GLU A 671 -9.30 13.80 21.47
N SER A 672 -8.32 13.72 20.55
CA SER A 672 -6.91 13.52 20.88
C SER A 672 -6.18 14.85 21.03
N ASP A 673 -5.24 14.94 21.99
CA ASP A 673 -4.29 16.05 22.12
C ASP A 673 -3.37 16.22 20.90
N LYS A 674 -3.31 15.16 20.06
CA LYS A 674 -2.54 15.11 18.82
C LYS A 674 -3.42 15.24 17.58
N PHE A 675 -4.58 15.91 17.68
CA PHE A 675 -5.44 16.12 16.51
C PHE A 675 -4.65 16.60 15.30
N GLY A 676 -4.82 15.93 14.16
CA GLY A 676 -4.13 16.20 12.91
C GLY A 676 -2.85 15.36 12.68
N LEU A 677 -2.40 14.54 13.65
CA LEU A 677 -1.32 13.59 13.43
C LEU A 677 -1.79 12.47 12.51
N ALA A 678 -1.18 12.35 11.34
CA ALA A 678 -1.42 11.24 10.43
C ALA A 678 -0.53 10.03 10.79
N ASN A 679 -1.06 8.84 10.58
CA ASN A 679 -0.41 7.59 10.97
C ASN A 679 -0.62 6.49 9.91
N VAL A 680 0.36 5.60 9.80
CA VAL A 680 0.37 4.47 8.86
C VAL A 680 0.11 4.91 7.42
N SER A 681 1.08 5.60 6.82
CA SER A 681 1.07 5.96 5.41
C SER A 681 1.42 4.76 4.51
N TRP A 682 1.23 4.89 3.21
CA TRP A 682 1.50 3.91 2.16
C TRP A 682 0.57 2.71 2.16
N LEU A 683 0.76 1.73 3.05
CA LEU A 683 0.06 0.44 3.00
C LEU A 683 -1.30 0.54 3.71
N THR A 684 -2.26 1.08 3.01
CA THR A 684 -3.63 1.32 3.50
C THR A 684 -4.67 1.20 2.38
N GLY A 685 -5.82 0.59 2.67
CA GLY A 685 -6.95 0.52 1.74
C GLY A 685 -7.54 1.89 1.35
N THR A 686 -7.12 2.96 2.04
CA THR A 686 -7.43 4.33 1.65
C THR A 686 -7.02 4.60 0.20
N ALA A 687 -5.84 4.13 -0.24
CA ALA A 687 -5.34 4.37 -1.58
C ALA A 687 -6.30 3.82 -2.65
N ALA A 688 -6.70 2.55 -2.50
CA ALA A 688 -7.62 1.90 -3.44
C ALA A 688 -8.99 2.57 -3.48
N TRP A 689 -9.58 2.82 -2.31
CA TRP A 689 -10.93 3.37 -2.24
C TRP A 689 -11.00 4.86 -2.59
N MET A 690 -9.99 5.66 -2.31
CA MET A 690 -9.93 7.06 -2.77
C MET A 690 -9.78 7.14 -4.29
N TYR A 691 -9.04 6.19 -4.89
CA TYR A 691 -8.98 6.07 -6.36
C TYR A 691 -10.36 5.74 -6.96
N VAL A 692 -11.04 4.72 -6.41
CA VAL A 692 -12.40 4.34 -6.83
C VAL A 692 -13.40 5.49 -6.61
N ALA A 693 -13.39 6.13 -5.45
CA ALA A 693 -14.29 7.24 -5.13
C ALA A 693 -14.12 8.42 -6.09
N PHE A 694 -12.88 8.75 -6.44
CA PHE A 694 -12.60 9.83 -7.36
C PHE A 694 -12.98 9.47 -8.80
N THR A 695 -12.43 8.37 -9.34
CA THR A 695 -12.56 8.06 -10.75
C THR A 695 -13.95 7.55 -11.14
N GLN A 696 -14.55 6.70 -10.30
CA GLN A 696 -15.82 6.04 -10.61
C GLN A 696 -17.06 6.80 -10.08
N TYR A 697 -16.88 7.70 -9.10
CA TYR A 697 -18.03 8.40 -8.50
C TYR A 697 -17.98 9.92 -8.62
N LEU A 698 -16.87 10.58 -8.26
CA LEU A 698 -16.75 12.04 -8.51
C LEU A 698 -16.66 12.34 -10.00
N LEU A 699 -15.73 11.73 -10.73
CA LEU A 699 -15.62 11.86 -12.18
C LEU A 699 -16.67 11.00 -12.90
N GLY A 700 -17.23 10.01 -12.21
CA GLY A 700 -18.37 9.22 -12.64
C GLY A 700 -18.08 8.19 -13.75
N VAL A 701 -16.82 7.82 -14.02
CA VAL A 701 -16.44 6.91 -15.11
C VAL A 701 -16.45 5.46 -14.61
N LYS A 702 -17.53 4.74 -14.88
CA LYS A 702 -17.75 3.37 -14.41
C LYS A 702 -17.77 2.36 -15.56
N PRO A 703 -16.99 1.28 -15.46
CA PRO A 703 -17.20 0.09 -16.28
C PRO A 703 -18.56 -0.53 -15.98
N VAL A 704 -19.27 -0.87 -17.04
CA VAL A 704 -20.50 -1.65 -16.99
C VAL A 704 -20.43 -2.73 -18.07
N TRP A 705 -21.30 -3.73 -18.02
CA TRP A 705 -21.21 -4.85 -18.95
C TRP A 705 -21.10 -4.43 -20.43
N GLY A 706 -21.93 -3.51 -20.88
CA GLY A 706 -21.97 -3.05 -22.28
C GLY A 706 -20.97 -1.97 -22.67
N GLY A 707 -20.20 -1.38 -21.71
CA GLY A 707 -19.33 -0.24 -22.03
C GLY A 707 -18.95 0.60 -20.82
N LEU A 708 -18.89 1.92 -21.01
CA LEU A 708 -18.63 2.90 -19.97
C LEU A 708 -19.88 3.73 -19.67
N SER A 709 -20.33 3.73 -18.42
CA SER A 709 -21.27 4.73 -17.90
C SER A 709 -20.50 5.92 -17.36
N ILE A 710 -20.92 7.14 -17.71
CA ILE A 710 -20.29 8.39 -17.28
C ILE A 710 -21.35 9.28 -16.66
N GLU A 711 -21.28 9.41 -15.35
CA GLU A 711 -22.22 10.18 -14.54
C GLU A 711 -21.45 11.00 -13.51
N PRO A 712 -20.84 12.15 -13.90
CA PRO A 712 -20.05 12.96 -12.97
C PRO A 712 -20.93 13.59 -11.90
N CYS A 713 -20.40 13.59 -10.66
CA CYS A 713 -21.01 14.26 -9.51
C CYS A 713 -20.02 15.29 -8.97
N LEU A 714 -19.83 16.37 -9.71
CA LEU A 714 -18.81 17.38 -9.46
C LEU A 714 -19.34 18.50 -8.55
N PRO A 715 -18.44 19.23 -7.86
CA PRO A 715 -18.83 20.45 -7.18
C PRO A 715 -19.33 21.51 -8.21
N PRO A 716 -20.25 22.40 -7.83
CA PRO A 716 -20.88 23.34 -8.78
C PRO A 716 -19.90 24.23 -9.57
N GLN A 717 -18.74 24.54 -8.98
CA GLN A 717 -17.70 25.35 -9.61
C GLN A 717 -16.90 24.64 -10.70
N TRP A 718 -17.05 23.33 -10.85
CA TRP A 718 -16.43 22.57 -11.94
C TRP A 718 -17.43 22.37 -13.08
N GLU A 719 -17.31 23.16 -14.11
CA GLU A 719 -18.27 23.15 -15.24
C GLU A 719 -18.11 21.91 -16.13
N SER A 720 -16.87 21.51 -16.36
CA SER A 720 -16.53 20.33 -17.16
C SER A 720 -15.21 19.72 -16.72
N ILE A 721 -15.00 18.47 -17.09
CA ILE A 721 -13.76 17.71 -16.89
C ILE A 721 -13.34 17.00 -18.16
N GLU A 722 -12.05 16.70 -18.28
CA GLU A 722 -11.52 15.88 -19.37
C GLU A 722 -10.93 14.59 -18.78
N ILE A 723 -11.18 13.47 -19.45
CA ILE A 723 -10.74 12.14 -19.01
C ILE A 723 -10.14 11.41 -20.20
N THR A 724 -8.98 10.83 -20.00
CA THR A 724 -8.41 9.83 -20.90
C THR A 724 -8.39 8.49 -20.17
N ARG A 725 -8.92 7.44 -20.78
CA ARG A 725 -8.90 6.10 -20.20
C ARG A 725 -8.68 5.04 -21.28
N ILE A 726 -7.83 4.05 -21.00
CA ILE A 726 -7.77 2.82 -21.79
C ILE A 726 -8.76 1.83 -21.16
N PHE A 727 -9.73 1.37 -21.96
CA PHE A 727 -10.74 0.42 -21.54
C PHE A 727 -10.97 -0.61 -22.64
N ARG A 728 -10.81 -1.89 -22.32
CA ARG A 728 -10.93 -3.02 -23.28
C ARG A 728 -10.16 -2.79 -24.58
N GLY A 729 -8.91 -2.31 -24.49
CA GLY A 729 -8.04 -2.04 -25.62
C GLY A 729 -8.32 -0.76 -26.42
N CYS A 730 -9.38 -0.02 -26.11
CA CYS A 730 -9.71 1.26 -26.73
C CYS A 730 -9.27 2.43 -25.84
N ARG A 731 -8.69 3.46 -26.46
CA ARG A 731 -8.34 4.72 -25.79
C ARG A 731 -9.50 5.70 -25.93
N TYR A 732 -10.12 6.05 -24.82
CA TYR A 732 -11.22 7.01 -24.74
C TYR A 732 -10.71 8.38 -24.32
N HIS A 733 -11.01 9.41 -25.10
CA HIS A 733 -10.86 10.82 -24.74
C HIS A 733 -12.25 11.44 -24.60
N ILE A 734 -12.60 11.84 -23.40
CA ILE A 734 -13.97 12.24 -23.07
C ILE A 734 -13.94 13.59 -22.37
N ARG A 735 -14.63 14.56 -22.90
CA ARG A 735 -15.01 15.77 -22.20
C ARG A 735 -16.47 15.68 -21.81
N VAL A 736 -16.76 15.95 -20.54
CA VAL A 736 -18.10 15.83 -19.98
C VAL A 736 -18.41 17.03 -19.08
N LYS A 737 -19.64 17.55 -19.19
CA LYS A 737 -20.14 18.64 -18.35
C LYS A 737 -20.69 18.11 -17.03
N ASN A 738 -20.65 18.95 -16.00
CA ASN A 738 -21.23 18.59 -14.70
C ASN A 738 -22.72 18.28 -14.84
N GLY A 739 -23.17 17.17 -14.27
CA GLY A 739 -24.56 16.70 -14.33
C GLY A 739 -24.97 16.03 -15.65
N GLU A 740 -24.09 15.94 -16.63
CA GLU A 740 -24.33 15.19 -17.87
C GLU A 740 -24.24 13.68 -17.60
N LYS A 741 -25.13 12.91 -18.22
CA LYS A 741 -25.14 11.45 -18.15
C LYS A 741 -24.95 10.85 -19.52
N LEU A 742 -23.96 9.96 -19.65
CA LEU A 742 -23.61 9.33 -20.91
C LEU A 742 -23.45 7.82 -20.73
N PHE A 743 -23.84 7.09 -21.74
CA PHE A 743 -23.43 5.71 -21.91
C PHE A 743 -22.68 5.58 -23.23
N ILE A 744 -21.43 5.09 -23.16
CA ILE A 744 -20.59 4.84 -24.32
C ILE A 744 -20.48 3.33 -24.50
N PRO A 745 -21.18 2.75 -25.51
CA PRO A 745 -21.08 1.31 -25.75
C PRO A 745 -19.67 0.92 -26.18
N HIS A 746 -19.20 -0.21 -25.70
CA HIS A 746 -17.97 -0.80 -26.20
C HIS A 746 -18.24 -1.46 -27.55
N GLU A 747 -17.42 -1.16 -28.55
CA GLU A 747 -17.45 -1.76 -29.87
C GLU A 747 -16.17 -2.55 -30.12
N GLU A 748 -16.31 -3.82 -30.45
CA GLU A 748 -15.17 -4.70 -30.73
C GLU A 748 -14.35 -4.17 -31.92
N GLY A 749 -13.02 -4.12 -31.76
CA GLY A 749 -12.11 -3.59 -32.78
C GLY A 749 -11.95 -2.07 -32.79
N ARG A 750 -12.72 -1.33 -32.01
CA ARG A 750 -12.48 0.11 -31.82
C ARG A 750 -11.19 0.32 -31.01
N THR A 751 -10.26 1.12 -31.51
CA THR A 751 -8.99 1.45 -30.83
C THR A 751 -8.95 2.86 -30.25
N HIS A 752 -9.82 3.74 -30.72
CA HIS A 752 -9.90 5.13 -30.29
C HIS A 752 -11.35 5.63 -30.28
N TYR A 753 -11.67 6.45 -29.27
CA TYR A 753 -12.95 7.16 -29.16
C TYR A 753 -12.67 8.56 -28.63
N GLU A 754 -13.21 9.58 -29.31
CA GLU A 754 -13.06 10.97 -28.89
C GLU A 754 -14.43 11.65 -28.80
N ARG A 755 -14.62 12.39 -27.73
CA ARG A 755 -15.76 13.27 -27.55
C ARG A 755 -15.31 14.62 -27.02
N THR A 756 -15.43 15.64 -27.88
CA THR A 756 -15.26 17.06 -27.54
C THR A 756 -16.60 17.77 -27.67
N ASP A 757 -16.93 18.65 -26.76
CA ASP A 757 -18.16 19.42 -26.48
C ASP A 757 -19.43 19.26 -27.30
N ASP A 758 -19.45 18.90 -28.59
CA ASP A 758 -20.67 18.73 -29.40
C ASP A 758 -20.54 17.69 -30.56
N THR A 759 -19.44 17.00 -30.65
CA THR A 759 -19.24 16.03 -31.75
C THR A 759 -18.74 14.69 -31.19
N THR A 760 -19.50 13.63 -31.50
CA THR A 760 -19.02 12.25 -31.37
C THR A 760 -18.33 11.86 -32.67
N VAL A 761 -17.06 11.49 -32.68
CA VAL A 761 -16.31 10.96 -33.81
C VAL A 761 -15.96 9.49 -33.59
#